data_b40de7c88fdf85f3524741203c668352
#
_entry.id   b40de7c88fdf85f3524741203c668352
#
_cell.length_a   1.000
_cell.length_b   1.000
_cell.length_c   1.000
_cell.angle_alpha   90.00
_cell.angle_beta   90.00
_cell.angle_gamma   90.00
#
_symmetry.space_group_name_H-M   'P 1'
#
loop_
_entity.id
_entity.type
_entity.pdbx_description
1 polymer ?
#
loop_
_entity_poly.entity_id
_entity_poly.type
_entity_poly.pdbx_seq_one_letter_code
_entity_poly.pdbx_strand_id
1 'polypeptide(L)'
;MIPRTLAAGTLTLAAAGLLASAPRAQDVRRGAALFAETCAACHGADAKGDNGPNLTALWAAGATDDRVTQTIRGGIPGSVMPPSAATDEEIRAIVAYLRTLAAPPPAAGETARATPERPQRVVLVTASGEDIRGERRNEDAFSIQIEDDGGRLRGFLKKDLRDIVRGDAGRGVPARDRAGADPGIGYRDLLDGLKDPSRWLTFSGDYTGRRHSPLTHITRENVGRLAAEWTFQTGTVTRGRGFEATPLALDGVLYVTGSNDFAWALDARTGRPFWQYRRELPTDLTYGAMAPVNRGFGLLGDRLFMTTLDAHLLAFDRRTGRTSWDVTLADYRVGYSATVAPLVVDGKVIVGISGGEYPTRGFLDAYDPASGARIWRFYTVPAPGEPGSETWPAPEAAARGGGGTWMTGTYDPELNLLYWGTGNPNPDYYGDDRKGDNLYTNPLVAIDARTGVPKWHYQFTPHDTHDWDSNHVAVLADVTIGGAPRPSTGSGRTEPVEVRKVVMVANRNGFFYVFDRRDGTLLVGRPFTDTTWAREIGRDGRPIVLNDGTKSCVPDQWGGTNFNPPSFDPALSLFFVNARETCATFVPQAPKIAPGRQNFGGVVRVDREKAYGALRALDPATGERRWEFRYPSPSMAGVMTTASGLVFAGDNEGNVMAFDARTGANLWRYATGNPIWGAAPMTYLLDGRQHVVIASGATLLSFALPDRAGS
;
A
#
# COMPACT_ATOMS: atom_id res chain seq x y z
N MET A 1 -44.20 -9.78 78.84
CA MET A 1 -45.61 -9.90 78.40
C MET A 1 -45.85 -9.05 77.18
N ILE A 2 -46.30 -9.68 76.12
CA ILE A 2 -46.62 -9.16 74.76
C ILE A 2 -47.84 -8.22 74.84
N PRO A 3 -48.12 -7.29 73.94
CA PRO A 3 -48.54 -7.68 72.59
C PRO A 3 -47.99 -6.92 71.38
N ARG A 4 -48.07 -7.68 70.29
CA ARG A 4 -47.89 -7.26 68.88
C ARG A 4 -49.02 -6.35 68.42
N THR A 5 -48.70 -5.34 67.58
CA THR A 5 -49.65 -4.77 66.63
C THR A 5 -48.97 -4.67 65.25
N LEU A 6 -49.60 -5.35 64.28
CA LEU A 6 -49.28 -5.24 62.83
C LEU A 6 -49.80 -3.89 62.34
N ALA A 7 -48.93 -3.22 61.50
CA ALA A 7 -49.39 -2.17 60.62
C ALA A 7 -49.00 -2.57 59.18
N ALA A 8 -49.98 -2.72 58.33
CA ALA A 8 -49.87 -2.98 56.91
C ALA A 8 -49.47 -1.67 56.21
N GLY A 9 -48.29 -1.64 55.61
CA GLY A 9 -47.85 -0.56 54.75
C GLY A 9 -48.00 -0.95 53.27
N THR A 10 -48.88 -0.26 52.58
CA THR A 10 -49.10 -0.37 51.14
C THR A 10 -47.90 0.23 50.38
N LEU A 11 -47.17 -0.64 49.64
CA LEU A 11 -46.14 -0.20 48.70
C LEU A 11 -46.83 0.23 47.40
N THR A 12 -46.84 1.53 47.12
CA THR A 12 -47.17 2.10 45.80
C THR A 12 -45.92 2.07 44.96
N LEU A 13 -45.85 1.17 43.97
CA LEU A 13 -44.83 1.21 42.90
C LEU A 13 -45.18 2.40 41.99
N ALA A 14 -44.34 3.45 41.99
CA ALA A 14 -44.33 4.46 40.99
C ALA A 14 -43.52 3.97 39.76
N ALA A 15 -44.22 3.53 38.73
CA ALA A 15 -43.62 3.29 37.42
C ALA A 15 -43.34 4.64 36.78
N ALA A 16 -42.06 5.09 36.81
CA ALA A 16 -41.59 6.20 36.02
C ALA A 16 -41.41 5.74 34.57
N GLY A 17 -42.46 5.88 33.77
CA GLY A 17 -42.42 5.74 32.34
C GLY A 17 -41.65 6.92 31.75
N LEU A 18 -40.50 6.67 31.11
CA LEU A 18 -39.83 7.59 30.22
C LEU A 18 -40.72 7.79 28.99
N LEU A 19 -41.62 8.76 29.06
CA LEU A 19 -42.29 9.32 27.89
C LEU A 19 -41.25 10.17 27.12
N ALA A 20 -40.73 9.65 26.02
CA ALA A 20 -40.03 10.49 25.04
C ALA A 20 -41.01 11.57 24.56
N SER A 21 -40.80 12.82 24.99
CA SER A 21 -41.64 13.95 24.60
C SER A 21 -41.45 14.18 23.08
N ALA A 22 -42.57 14.21 22.35
CA ALA A 22 -42.58 14.59 20.95
C ALA A 22 -41.92 16.00 20.78
N PRO A 23 -41.09 16.19 19.75
CA PRO A 23 -40.40 17.48 19.52
C PRO A 23 -41.43 18.59 19.35
N ARG A 24 -41.17 19.73 19.98
CA ARG A 24 -42.06 20.91 19.88
C ARG A 24 -42.07 21.39 18.42
N ALA A 25 -43.22 21.79 17.90
CA ALA A 25 -43.40 22.27 16.51
C ALA A 25 -42.47 23.45 16.16
N GLN A 26 -41.99 24.19 17.16
CA GLN A 26 -41.03 25.28 17.01
C GLN A 26 -39.62 24.77 16.71
N ASP A 27 -39.19 23.66 17.34
CA ASP A 27 -37.87 23.04 17.12
C ASP A 27 -37.78 22.48 15.71
N VAL A 28 -38.83 21.83 15.20
CA VAL A 28 -38.91 21.31 13.84
C VAL A 28 -38.80 22.44 12.79
N ARG A 29 -39.49 23.57 12.98
CA ARG A 29 -39.40 24.71 12.04
C ARG A 29 -38.01 25.34 12.04
N ARG A 30 -37.39 25.49 13.24
CA ARG A 30 -36.01 25.97 13.36
C ARG A 30 -35.02 24.99 12.68
N GLY A 31 -35.21 23.71 12.89
CA GLY A 31 -34.39 22.65 12.27
C GLY A 31 -34.50 22.64 10.73
N ALA A 32 -35.70 22.87 10.19
CA ALA A 32 -35.89 22.99 8.74
C ALA A 32 -35.13 24.20 8.14
N ALA A 33 -35.16 25.34 8.81
CA ALA A 33 -34.42 26.52 8.36
C ALA A 33 -32.91 26.32 8.41
N LEU A 34 -32.38 25.74 9.49
CA LEU A 34 -30.95 25.41 9.65
C LEU A 34 -30.51 24.35 8.63
N PHE A 35 -31.33 23.34 8.37
CA PHE A 35 -31.05 22.32 7.36
C PHE A 35 -30.95 22.93 5.96
N ALA A 36 -31.90 23.82 5.61
CA ALA A 36 -31.91 24.50 4.30
C ALA A 36 -30.65 25.37 4.10
N GLU A 37 -30.19 26.04 5.17
CA GLU A 37 -29.02 26.91 5.13
C GLU A 37 -27.69 26.16 5.09
N THR A 38 -27.56 25.01 5.80
CA THR A 38 -26.26 24.40 6.05
C THR A 38 -26.10 23.00 5.45
N CYS A 39 -27.18 22.26 5.20
CA CYS A 39 -27.15 20.85 4.80
C CYS A 39 -27.72 20.60 3.40
N ALA A 40 -28.69 21.38 2.95
CA ALA A 40 -29.43 21.17 1.73
C ALA A 40 -28.57 21.24 0.46
N ALA A 41 -27.48 22.02 0.47
CA ALA A 41 -26.55 22.10 -0.66
C ALA A 41 -25.92 20.75 -1.04
N CYS A 42 -25.77 19.83 -0.07
CA CYS A 42 -25.23 18.51 -0.30
C CYS A 42 -26.31 17.42 -0.28
N HIS A 43 -27.30 17.54 0.61
CA HIS A 43 -28.29 16.48 0.84
C HIS A 43 -29.63 16.68 0.14
N GLY A 44 -29.75 17.73 -0.69
CA GLY A 44 -31.01 18.13 -1.37
C GLY A 44 -31.99 18.82 -0.43
N ALA A 45 -32.87 19.67 -0.94
CA ALA A 45 -33.85 20.42 -0.14
C ALA A 45 -34.88 19.48 0.54
N ASP A 46 -35.12 18.30 -0.02
CA ASP A 46 -36.00 17.26 0.49
C ASP A 46 -35.26 16.15 1.30
N ALA A 47 -33.97 16.36 1.57
CA ALA A 47 -33.06 15.43 2.27
C ALA A 47 -32.92 14.04 1.61
N LYS A 48 -33.33 13.87 0.33
CA LYS A 48 -33.20 12.58 -0.40
C LYS A 48 -31.85 12.35 -1.04
N GLY A 49 -30.95 13.31 -0.92
CA GLY A 49 -29.61 13.25 -1.48
C GLY A 49 -29.51 13.96 -2.82
N ASP A 50 -28.39 14.68 -3.01
CA ASP A 50 -27.97 15.25 -4.30
C ASP A 50 -26.49 14.94 -4.48
N ASN A 51 -25.57 15.73 -3.90
CA ASN A 51 -24.15 15.41 -3.82
C ASN A 51 -23.78 14.59 -2.56
N GLY A 52 -24.70 14.53 -1.57
CA GLY A 52 -24.60 13.75 -0.34
C GLY A 52 -25.66 12.63 -0.26
N PRO A 53 -25.54 11.71 0.71
CA PRO A 53 -26.46 10.59 0.85
C PRO A 53 -27.88 11.01 1.23
N ASN A 54 -28.85 10.13 0.92
CA ASN A 54 -30.25 10.27 1.35
C ASN A 54 -30.36 10.14 2.87
N LEU A 55 -30.86 11.19 3.54
CA LEU A 55 -31.01 11.24 4.99
C LEU A 55 -32.38 10.74 5.48
N THR A 56 -33.37 10.59 4.60
CA THR A 56 -34.72 10.14 5.00
C THR A 56 -34.76 8.67 5.39
N ALA A 57 -33.76 7.87 4.98
CA ALA A 57 -33.66 6.45 5.27
C ALA A 57 -32.79 6.14 6.52
N LEU A 58 -32.17 7.11 7.18
CA LEU A 58 -31.19 6.89 8.25
C LEU A 58 -31.73 6.00 9.38
N TRP A 59 -32.91 6.31 9.89
CA TRP A 59 -33.49 5.59 11.01
C TRP A 59 -34.05 4.22 10.62
N ALA A 60 -34.55 4.08 9.40
CA ALA A 60 -34.91 2.78 8.83
C ALA A 60 -33.69 1.86 8.67
N ALA A 61 -32.50 2.44 8.46
CA ALA A 61 -31.21 1.75 8.40
C ALA A 61 -30.55 1.53 9.79
N GLY A 62 -31.24 1.87 10.89
CA GLY A 62 -30.78 1.58 12.26
C GLY A 62 -29.95 2.73 12.91
N ALA A 63 -29.91 3.93 12.34
CA ALA A 63 -29.26 5.07 12.98
C ALA A 63 -30.03 5.51 14.23
N THR A 64 -29.29 5.92 15.27
CA THR A 64 -29.85 6.55 16.47
C THR A 64 -29.70 8.08 16.41
N ASP A 65 -30.52 8.83 17.15
CA ASP A 65 -30.41 10.28 17.23
C ASP A 65 -29.03 10.73 17.72
N ASP A 66 -28.44 10.00 18.67
CA ASP A 66 -27.10 10.27 19.19
C ASP A 66 -26.04 10.11 18.09
N ARG A 67 -26.14 9.05 17.28
CA ARG A 67 -25.23 8.83 16.17
C ARG A 67 -25.33 9.91 15.10
N VAL A 68 -26.55 10.33 14.75
CA VAL A 68 -26.80 11.41 13.80
C VAL A 68 -26.27 12.73 14.37
N THR A 69 -26.52 13.02 15.65
CA THR A 69 -26.00 14.19 16.36
C THR A 69 -24.47 14.24 16.33
N GLN A 70 -23.80 13.13 16.66
CA GLN A 70 -22.35 13.04 16.64
C GLN A 70 -21.80 13.22 15.22
N THR A 71 -22.47 12.66 14.21
CA THR A 71 -22.07 12.79 12.81
C THR A 71 -22.17 14.25 12.33
N ILE A 72 -23.25 14.97 12.69
CA ILE A 72 -23.39 16.39 12.35
C ILE A 72 -22.32 17.22 13.05
N ARG A 73 -22.08 16.98 14.35
CA ARG A 73 -21.09 17.73 15.14
C ARG A 73 -19.67 17.51 14.65
N GLY A 74 -19.26 16.27 14.45
CA GLY A 74 -17.89 15.88 14.13
C GLY A 74 -17.58 15.86 12.63
N GLY A 75 -18.59 15.95 11.78
CA GLY A 75 -18.45 15.62 10.36
C GLY A 75 -18.14 14.13 10.15
N ILE A 76 -17.81 13.78 8.92
CA ILE A 76 -17.32 12.43 8.60
C ILE A 76 -15.86 12.56 8.16
N PRO A 77 -14.89 12.13 8.98
CA PRO A 77 -13.48 12.23 8.63
C PRO A 77 -13.20 11.57 7.27
N GLY A 78 -12.50 12.29 6.40
CA GLY A 78 -12.18 11.81 5.05
C GLY A 78 -13.30 11.92 4.02
N SER A 79 -14.43 12.56 4.36
CA SER A 79 -15.52 12.84 3.42
C SER A 79 -15.65 14.35 3.18
N VAL A 80 -16.53 14.72 2.22
CA VAL A 80 -16.89 16.12 1.96
C VAL A 80 -17.81 16.72 3.03
N MET A 81 -18.26 15.95 4.03
CA MET A 81 -19.08 16.42 5.14
C MET A 81 -18.19 17.00 6.26
N PRO A 82 -18.08 18.34 6.41
CA PRO A 82 -17.25 18.95 7.44
C PRO A 82 -17.94 18.87 8.81
N PRO A 83 -17.18 19.08 9.92
CA PRO A 83 -17.76 19.32 11.23
C PRO A 83 -18.68 20.56 11.19
N SER A 84 -19.83 20.46 11.85
CA SER A 84 -20.77 21.58 11.94
C SER A 84 -20.37 22.52 13.07
N ALA A 85 -20.45 23.85 12.82
CA ALA A 85 -20.30 24.89 13.84
C ALA A 85 -21.60 25.12 14.65
N ALA A 86 -22.69 24.42 14.34
CA ALA A 86 -23.97 24.55 15.02
C ALA A 86 -23.87 24.12 16.50
N THR A 87 -24.58 24.83 17.35
CA THR A 87 -24.71 24.50 18.77
C THR A 87 -25.48 23.21 18.99
N ASP A 88 -25.36 22.63 20.17
CA ASP A 88 -26.09 21.41 20.53
C ASP A 88 -27.59 21.51 20.40
N GLU A 89 -28.14 22.71 20.65
CA GLU A 89 -29.57 23.01 20.51
C GLU A 89 -29.98 23.03 19.04
N GLU A 90 -29.15 23.63 18.19
CA GLU A 90 -29.36 23.70 16.74
C GLU A 90 -29.24 22.30 16.08
N ILE A 91 -28.25 21.49 16.50
CA ILE A 91 -28.14 20.13 16.02
C ILE A 91 -29.37 19.30 16.44
N ARG A 92 -29.85 19.42 17.67
CA ARG A 92 -31.09 18.74 18.09
C ARG A 92 -32.30 19.20 17.25
N ALA A 93 -32.40 20.46 16.90
CA ALA A 93 -33.46 20.98 16.03
C ALA A 93 -33.37 20.38 14.60
N ILE A 94 -32.15 20.28 14.04
CA ILE A 94 -31.91 19.62 12.73
C ILE A 94 -32.32 18.16 12.80
N VAL A 95 -31.91 17.40 13.83
CA VAL A 95 -32.29 15.98 14.03
C VAL A 95 -33.80 15.84 14.15
N ALA A 96 -34.48 16.71 14.91
CA ALA A 96 -35.93 16.72 15.04
C ALA A 96 -36.63 16.95 13.68
N TYR A 97 -36.12 17.88 12.86
CA TYR A 97 -36.62 18.08 11.50
C TYR A 97 -36.41 16.85 10.62
N LEU A 98 -35.20 16.29 10.56
CA LEU A 98 -34.90 15.08 9.78
C LEU A 98 -35.78 13.90 10.17
N ARG A 99 -36.13 13.77 11.45
CA ARG A 99 -37.10 12.78 11.94
C ARG A 99 -38.47 12.94 11.29
N THR A 100 -38.92 14.15 10.99
CA THR A 100 -40.21 14.36 10.31
C THR A 100 -40.18 13.95 8.83
N LEU A 101 -38.98 13.91 8.24
CA LEU A 101 -38.78 13.45 6.86
C LEU A 101 -38.49 11.94 6.78
N ALA A 102 -38.22 11.30 7.93
CA ALA A 102 -37.91 9.89 7.97
C ALA A 102 -39.07 9.05 7.43
N ALA A 103 -38.74 8.11 6.53
CA ALA A 103 -39.71 7.13 6.06
C ALA A 103 -40.23 6.32 7.27
N PRO A 104 -41.56 6.06 7.35
CA PRO A 104 -42.11 5.24 8.42
C PRO A 104 -41.40 3.87 8.45
N PRO A 105 -41.15 3.30 9.64
CA PRO A 105 -40.61 1.95 9.72
C PRO A 105 -41.56 1.01 8.96
N PRO A 106 -41.04 0.06 8.17
CA PRO A 106 -41.86 -0.93 7.52
C PRO A 106 -42.73 -1.63 8.59
N ALA A 107 -44.03 -1.83 8.31
CA ALA A 107 -44.96 -2.49 9.19
C ALA A 107 -44.37 -3.85 9.60
N ALA A 108 -44.46 -4.15 10.92
CA ALA A 108 -43.91 -5.40 11.48
C ALA A 108 -44.57 -6.60 10.77
N GLY A 109 -43.87 -7.19 9.81
CA GLY A 109 -44.37 -8.29 8.99
C GLY A 109 -43.70 -8.33 7.60
N GLU A 110 -43.24 -7.20 7.06
CA GLU A 110 -42.49 -7.16 5.82
C GLU A 110 -41.12 -6.52 6.06
N THR A 111 -40.21 -7.30 6.66
CA THR A 111 -38.82 -7.13 6.28
C THR A 111 -38.77 -7.55 4.82
N ALA A 112 -38.96 -6.58 3.90
CA ALA A 112 -38.32 -6.67 2.61
C ALA A 112 -36.80 -6.67 2.88
N ARG A 113 -36.26 -7.82 3.28
CA ARG A 113 -34.97 -8.24 2.79
C ARG A 113 -35.09 -7.93 1.31
N ALA A 114 -34.30 -6.97 0.78
CA ALA A 114 -33.94 -7.03 -0.61
C ALA A 114 -33.54 -8.48 -0.80
N THR A 115 -34.44 -9.26 -1.39
CA THR A 115 -34.15 -10.63 -1.79
C THR A 115 -32.91 -10.44 -2.60
N PRO A 116 -31.73 -10.99 -2.25
CA PRO A 116 -30.60 -10.91 -3.13
C PRO A 116 -31.14 -11.41 -4.44
N GLU A 117 -31.17 -10.54 -5.47
CA GLU A 117 -31.57 -10.97 -6.79
C GLU A 117 -30.85 -12.28 -7.02
N ARG A 118 -31.62 -13.36 -7.25
CA ARG A 118 -30.98 -14.66 -7.49
C ARG A 118 -29.97 -14.42 -8.59
N PRO A 119 -28.68 -14.80 -8.38
CA PRO A 119 -27.66 -14.54 -9.35
C PRO A 119 -28.16 -14.97 -10.72
N GLN A 120 -28.29 -14.01 -11.63
CA GLN A 120 -28.86 -14.31 -12.94
C GLN A 120 -27.81 -15.05 -13.74
N ARG A 121 -28.07 -16.32 -14.06
CA ARG A 121 -27.20 -17.07 -14.96
C ARG A 121 -27.32 -16.54 -16.37
N VAL A 122 -26.19 -16.46 -17.06
CA VAL A 122 -26.07 -16.01 -18.42
C VAL A 122 -25.18 -16.96 -19.22
N VAL A 123 -25.44 -17.05 -20.51
CA VAL A 123 -24.53 -17.65 -21.50
C VAL A 123 -24.07 -16.53 -22.41
N LEU A 124 -22.78 -16.26 -22.46
CA LEU A 124 -22.17 -15.30 -23.35
C LEU A 124 -21.64 -16.03 -24.56
N VAL A 125 -22.11 -15.67 -25.75
CA VAL A 125 -21.62 -16.22 -27.01
C VAL A 125 -20.58 -15.26 -27.57
N THR A 126 -19.34 -15.67 -27.65
CA THR A 126 -18.26 -14.84 -28.20
C THR A 126 -18.39 -14.67 -29.71
N ALA A 127 -17.66 -13.72 -30.29
CA ALA A 127 -17.60 -13.53 -31.74
C ALA A 127 -17.09 -14.80 -32.47
N SER A 128 -16.25 -15.62 -31.81
CA SER A 128 -15.77 -16.92 -32.31
C SER A 128 -16.78 -18.05 -32.17
N GLY A 129 -17.93 -17.82 -31.51
CA GLY A 129 -18.98 -18.83 -31.29
C GLY A 129 -18.74 -19.69 -30.04
N GLU A 130 -17.82 -19.34 -29.15
CA GLU A 130 -17.61 -20.02 -27.88
C GLU A 130 -18.71 -19.61 -26.87
N ASP A 131 -19.33 -20.60 -26.21
CA ASP A 131 -20.30 -20.40 -25.14
C ASP A 131 -19.58 -20.32 -23.78
N ILE A 132 -19.67 -19.15 -23.14
CA ILE A 132 -19.15 -18.94 -21.79
C ILE A 132 -20.31 -18.79 -20.82
N ARG A 133 -20.44 -19.72 -19.88
CA ARG A 133 -21.52 -19.78 -18.92
C ARG A 133 -21.06 -19.29 -17.55
N GLY A 134 -21.95 -18.57 -16.83
CA GLY A 134 -21.63 -18.08 -15.51
C GLY A 134 -22.78 -17.31 -14.87
N GLU A 135 -22.51 -16.84 -13.65
CA GLU A 135 -23.39 -15.94 -12.91
C GLU A 135 -23.01 -14.49 -13.19
N ARG A 136 -23.99 -13.68 -13.60
CA ARG A 136 -23.79 -12.25 -13.80
C ARG A 136 -23.45 -11.57 -12.46
N ARG A 137 -22.32 -10.88 -12.43
CA ARG A 137 -21.88 -10.07 -11.30
C ARG A 137 -22.24 -8.60 -11.47
N ASN A 138 -22.04 -8.07 -12.67
CA ASN A 138 -22.36 -6.70 -13.01
C ASN A 138 -22.58 -6.55 -14.52
N GLU A 139 -23.31 -5.49 -14.93
CA GLU A 139 -23.58 -5.20 -16.33
C GLU A 139 -23.91 -3.72 -16.53
N ASP A 140 -23.44 -3.14 -17.65
CA ASP A 140 -23.82 -1.80 -18.11
C ASP A 140 -24.11 -1.79 -19.60
N ALA A 141 -24.19 -0.60 -20.21
CA ALA A 141 -24.43 -0.46 -21.64
C ALA A 141 -23.35 -1.09 -22.53
N PHE A 142 -22.09 -1.17 -22.02
CA PHE A 142 -20.91 -1.51 -22.82
C PHE A 142 -20.27 -2.83 -22.44
N SER A 143 -20.43 -3.29 -21.19
CA SER A 143 -19.74 -4.46 -20.65
C SER A 143 -20.64 -5.32 -19.77
N ILE A 144 -20.25 -6.60 -19.63
CA ILE A 144 -20.84 -7.55 -18.69
C ILE A 144 -19.75 -8.29 -17.95
N GLN A 145 -19.94 -8.47 -16.65
CA GLN A 145 -19.03 -9.17 -15.74
C GLN A 145 -19.72 -10.40 -15.20
N ILE A 146 -19.04 -11.54 -15.25
CA ILE A 146 -19.55 -12.82 -14.76
C ILE A 146 -18.53 -13.52 -13.87
N GLU A 147 -19.00 -14.39 -12.99
CA GLU A 147 -18.22 -15.51 -12.47
C GLU A 147 -18.59 -16.73 -13.31
N ASP A 148 -17.63 -17.28 -14.08
CA ASP A 148 -17.87 -18.42 -14.94
C ASP A 148 -18.07 -19.71 -14.12
N ASP A 149 -18.49 -20.82 -14.79
CA ASP A 149 -18.76 -22.09 -14.11
C ASP A 149 -17.51 -22.70 -13.45
N GLY A 150 -16.30 -22.24 -13.84
CA GLY A 150 -15.01 -22.55 -13.18
C GLY A 150 -14.73 -21.69 -11.97
N GLY A 151 -15.57 -20.71 -11.63
CA GLY A 151 -15.39 -19.78 -10.52
C GLY A 151 -14.42 -18.63 -10.82
N ARG A 152 -14.14 -18.33 -12.10
CA ARG A 152 -13.27 -17.22 -12.49
C ARG A 152 -14.11 -15.97 -12.72
N LEU A 153 -13.63 -14.83 -12.23
CA LEU A 153 -14.20 -13.53 -12.61
C LEU A 153 -13.73 -13.16 -14.00
N ARG A 154 -14.67 -12.86 -14.89
CA ARG A 154 -14.40 -12.50 -16.29
C ARG A 154 -15.23 -11.29 -16.71
N GLY A 155 -14.58 -10.32 -17.35
CA GLY A 155 -15.23 -9.16 -17.95
C GLY A 155 -15.23 -9.29 -19.49
N PHE A 156 -16.32 -8.86 -20.12
CA PHE A 156 -16.48 -8.87 -21.57
C PHE A 156 -17.04 -7.53 -22.04
N LEU A 157 -16.49 -6.98 -23.13
CA LEU A 157 -17.16 -5.89 -23.84
C LEU A 157 -18.30 -6.46 -24.67
N LYS A 158 -19.49 -5.86 -24.61
CA LYS A 158 -20.66 -6.34 -25.34
C LYS A 158 -20.47 -6.34 -26.85
N LYS A 159 -19.62 -5.43 -27.37
CA LYS A 159 -19.28 -5.39 -28.81
C LYS A 159 -18.53 -6.65 -29.29
N ASP A 160 -17.85 -7.36 -28.38
CA ASP A 160 -17.06 -8.57 -28.66
C ASP A 160 -17.88 -9.85 -28.45
N LEU A 161 -19.16 -9.71 -28.08
CA LEU A 161 -20.12 -10.79 -27.91
C LEU A 161 -21.08 -10.82 -29.05
N ARG A 162 -21.32 -12.02 -29.60
CA ARG A 162 -22.34 -12.26 -30.60
C ARG A 162 -23.76 -12.26 -30.00
N ASP A 163 -23.88 -12.80 -28.77
CA ASP A 163 -25.14 -12.87 -28.04
C ASP A 163 -24.94 -12.94 -26.51
N ILE A 164 -26.00 -12.56 -25.77
CA ILE A 164 -26.09 -12.67 -24.31
C ILE A 164 -27.43 -13.31 -23.98
N VAL A 165 -27.43 -14.63 -23.78
CA VAL A 165 -28.61 -15.39 -23.39
C VAL A 165 -28.87 -15.29 -21.90
N ARG A 166 -30.03 -14.75 -21.52
CA ARG A 166 -30.46 -14.56 -20.13
C ARG A 166 -31.61 -15.53 -19.80
N GLY A 167 -31.62 -16.03 -18.53
CA GLY A 167 -32.71 -16.85 -18.02
C GLY A 167 -32.38 -18.34 -17.88
N ASP A 168 -33.36 -19.12 -17.47
CA ASP A 168 -33.29 -20.55 -17.11
C ASP A 168 -32.82 -21.53 -18.21
N ALA A 169 -32.22 -21.07 -19.27
CA ALA A 169 -31.66 -21.91 -20.35
C ALA A 169 -30.52 -22.85 -19.85
N GLY A 170 -30.32 -22.93 -18.53
CA GLY A 170 -29.37 -23.78 -17.84
C GLY A 170 -29.95 -24.69 -16.76
N ARG A 171 -31.27 -24.94 -16.72
CA ARG A 171 -31.80 -25.99 -15.84
C ARG A 171 -31.33 -27.34 -16.36
N GLY A 172 -30.21 -27.83 -15.84
CA GLY A 172 -29.72 -29.15 -16.22
C GLY A 172 -28.43 -29.60 -15.55
N VAL A 173 -27.76 -28.77 -14.77
CA VAL A 173 -26.61 -29.25 -13.98
C VAL A 173 -26.82 -28.84 -12.52
N PRO A 174 -27.09 -29.81 -11.59
CA PRO A 174 -26.94 -29.54 -10.17
C PRO A 174 -25.55 -28.96 -9.95
N ALA A 175 -25.37 -28.15 -8.90
CA ALA A 175 -24.05 -27.76 -8.42
C ALA A 175 -23.23 -29.04 -8.26
N ARG A 176 -22.64 -29.50 -9.35
CA ARG A 176 -21.70 -30.61 -9.31
C ARG A 176 -20.55 -30.12 -8.46
N ASP A 177 -20.15 -31.03 -7.56
CA ASP A 177 -18.83 -30.98 -6.96
C ASP A 177 -17.89 -30.29 -7.92
N ARG A 178 -17.25 -29.18 -7.47
CA ARG A 178 -16.34 -28.34 -8.27
C ARG A 178 -15.04 -29.12 -8.59
N ALA A 179 -15.20 -30.33 -9.13
CA ALA A 179 -14.12 -31.12 -9.72
C ALA A 179 -13.72 -30.45 -11.04
N GLY A 180 -12.82 -29.49 -10.96
CA GLY A 180 -12.40 -28.60 -12.03
C GLY A 180 -12.36 -27.14 -11.63
N ALA A 181 -12.65 -26.82 -10.35
CA ALA A 181 -12.42 -25.48 -9.82
C ALA A 181 -10.96 -25.10 -10.07
N ASP A 182 -10.76 -23.86 -10.57
CA ASP A 182 -9.45 -23.26 -10.68
C ASP A 182 -8.67 -23.50 -9.37
N PRO A 183 -7.55 -24.25 -9.37
CA PRO A 183 -6.80 -24.56 -8.15
C PRO A 183 -6.22 -23.30 -7.49
N GLY A 184 -6.42 -22.13 -8.11
CA GLY A 184 -5.82 -20.87 -7.70
C GLY A 184 -4.32 -20.82 -8.00
N ILE A 185 -3.66 -19.78 -7.52
CA ILE A 185 -2.24 -19.55 -7.74
C ILE A 185 -1.41 -20.37 -6.75
N GLY A 186 -0.70 -21.38 -7.25
CA GLY A 186 0.24 -22.15 -6.45
C GLY A 186 1.55 -21.42 -6.20
N TYR A 187 2.34 -21.92 -5.25
CA TYR A 187 3.68 -21.39 -4.99
C TYR A 187 4.58 -21.46 -6.25
N ARG A 188 4.35 -22.45 -7.11
CA ARG A 188 5.07 -22.59 -8.38
C ARG A 188 4.82 -21.41 -9.32
N ASP A 189 3.58 -20.91 -9.39
CA ASP A 189 3.25 -19.74 -10.21
C ASP A 189 3.99 -18.49 -9.71
N LEU A 190 4.12 -18.33 -8.38
CA LEU A 190 4.87 -17.23 -7.78
C LEU A 190 6.38 -17.34 -8.07
N LEU A 191 6.95 -18.56 -8.09
CA LEU A 191 8.34 -18.80 -8.49
C LEU A 191 8.58 -18.51 -9.98
N ASP A 192 7.62 -18.87 -10.83
CA ASP A 192 7.69 -18.58 -12.27
C ASP A 192 7.53 -17.08 -12.56
N GLY A 193 6.85 -16.34 -11.68
CA GLY A 193 6.77 -14.88 -11.72
C GLY A 193 6.30 -14.33 -13.06
N LEU A 194 7.09 -13.45 -13.67
CA LEU A 194 6.79 -12.80 -14.95
C LEU A 194 7.05 -13.66 -16.20
N LYS A 195 7.32 -14.98 -16.07
CA LYS A 195 7.38 -15.88 -17.24
C LYS A 195 6.05 -15.94 -17.99
N ASP A 196 4.92 -15.79 -17.27
CA ASP A 196 3.63 -15.52 -17.86
C ASP A 196 3.40 -13.99 -17.83
N PRO A 197 3.58 -13.28 -18.96
CA PRO A 197 3.49 -11.82 -18.99
C PRO A 197 2.05 -11.29 -18.90
N SER A 198 1.03 -12.15 -18.88
CA SER A 198 -0.35 -11.76 -18.60
C SER A 198 -0.59 -11.48 -17.11
N ARG A 199 0.38 -11.83 -16.25
CA ARG A 199 0.27 -11.80 -14.79
C ARG A 199 1.26 -10.82 -14.16
N TRP A 200 0.90 -10.33 -12.97
CA TRP A 200 1.75 -9.58 -12.05
C TRP A 200 1.38 -10.00 -10.62
N LEU A 201 2.06 -11.00 -10.06
CA LEU A 201 1.57 -11.78 -8.92
C LEU A 201 2.17 -11.35 -7.57
N THR A 202 3.19 -10.50 -7.55
CA THR A 202 3.81 -9.98 -6.32
C THR A 202 3.94 -8.47 -6.38
N PHE A 203 4.31 -7.84 -5.28
CA PHE A 203 4.54 -6.40 -5.23
C PHE A 203 5.49 -5.87 -6.33
N SER A 204 6.51 -6.64 -6.68
CA SER A 204 7.49 -6.29 -7.72
C SER A 204 7.33 -7.04 -9.05
N GLY A 205 6.25 -7.84 -9.20
CA GLY A 205 6.00 -8.70 -10.34
C GLY A 205 6.57 -10.11 -10.16
N ASP A 206 7.79 -10.20 -9.66
CA ASP A 206 8.46 -11.43 -9.24
C ASP A 206 9.18 -11.25 -7.90
N TYR A 207 9.88 -12.28 -7.43
CA TYR A 207 10.61 -12.24 -6.15
C TYR A 207 11.91 -11.43 -6.17
N THR A 208 12.40 -11.04 -7.36
CA THR A 208 13.74 -10.44 -7.49
C THR A 208 13.77 -8.94 -7.18
N GLY A 209 12.62 -8.29 -7.08
CA GLY A 209 12.55 -6.83 -6.88
C GLY A 209 12.89 -5.99 -8.11
N ARG A 210 13.21 -6.60 -9.27
CA ARG A 210 13.68 -5.91 -10.47
C ARG A 210 12.64 -5.03 -11.14
N ARG A 211 11.35 -5.35 -10.99
CA ARG A 211 10.27 -4.66 -11.71
C ARG A 211 10.56 -4.52 -13.21
N HIS A 212 11.07 -5.59 -13.81
CA HIS A 212 11.42 -5.68 -15.22
C HIS A 212 10.47 -6.64 -15.94
N SER A 213 9.65 -6.09 -16.83
CA SER A 213 8.67 -6.89 -17.59
C SER A 213 9.28 -7.45 -18.89
N PRO A 214 9.02 -8.71 -19.23
CA PRO A 214 9.45 -9.29 -20.51
C PRO A 214 8.63 -8.81 -21.71
N LEU A 215 7.56 -8.02 -21.49
CA LEU A 215 6.67 -7.51 -22.54
C LEU A 215 7.39 -6.54 -23.50
N THR A 216 7.10 -6.69 -24.81
CA THR A 216 7.71 -5.90 -25.88
C THR A 216 6.72 -5.30 -26.87
N HIS A 217 5.41 -5.30 -26.57
CA HIS A 217 4.39 -4.75 -27.47
C HIS A 217 4.44 -3.22 -27.53
N ILE A 218 4.76 -2.58 -26.41
CA ILE A 218 5.03 -1.15 -26.35
C ILE A 218 6.54 -0.99 -26.53
N THR A 219 6.95 -0.30 -27.59
CA THR A 219 8.35 -0.12 -28.00
C THR A 219 8.72 1.35 -28.02
N ARG A 220 10.01 1.65 -28.23
CA ARG A 220 10.50 3.03 -28.37
C ARG A 220 9.87 3.75 -29.56
N GLU A 221 9.52 3.02 -30.62
CA GLU A 221 8.95 3.56 -31.85
C GLU A 221 7.44 3.84 -31.74
N ASN A 222 6.73 3.14 -30.87
CA ASN A 222 5.27 3.25 -30.76
C ASN A 222 4.77 3.86 -29.44
N VAL A 223 5.62 3.99 -28.41
CA VAL A 223 5.25 4.51 -27.09
C VAL A 223 4.64 5.91 -27.14
N GLY A 224 5.05 6.73 -28.12
CA GLY A 224 4.47 8.06 -28.35
C GLY A 224 2.97 8.05 -28.65
N ARG A 225 2.40 6.90 -28.99
CA ARG A 225 0.96 6.70 -29.25
C ARG A 225 0.19 6.19 -28.03
N LEU A 226 0.86 5.96 -26.91
CA LEU A 226 0.23 5.42 -25.71
C LEU A 226 -0.86 6.38 -25.21
N ALA A 227 -2.05 5.86 -24.93
CA ALA A 227 -3.20 6.64 -24.51
C ALA A 227 -3.84 6.03 -23.25
N ALA A 228 -4.55 6.85 -22.47
CA ALA A 228 -5.33 6.35 -21.36
C ALA A 228 -6.52 5.52 -21.90
N GLU A 229 -6.62 4.28 -21.44
CA GLU A 229 -7.69 3.33 -21.80
C GLU A 229 -8.87 3.48 -20.86
N TRP A 230 -8.58 3.50 -19.56
CA TRP A 230 -9.57 3.72 -18.51
C TRP A 230 -8.94 4.35 -17.27
N THR A 231 -9.80 4.94 -16.45
CA THR A 231 -9.45 5.46 -15.13
C THR A 231 -10.40 4.92 -14.09
N PHE A 232 -9.89 4.61 -12.89
CA PHE A 232 -10.67 4.21 -11.73
C PHE A 232 -10.42 5.19 -10.59
N GLN A 233 -11.48 5.84 -10.10
CA GLN A 233 -11.46 6.74 -8.97
C GLN A 233 -11.74 5.97 -7.68
N THR A 234 -10.80 5.98 -6.73
CA THR A 234 -10.98 5.24 -5.46
C THR A 234 -12.05 5.84 -4.57
N GLY A 235 -12.40 7.10 -4.77
CA GLY A 235 -13.30 7.84 -3.88
C GLY A 235 -12.72 8.09 -2.48
N THR A 236 -11.44 7.77 -2.26
CA THR A 236 -10.77 7.97 -0.97
C THR A 236 -9.94 9.24 -1.01
N VAL A 237 -10.04 10.07 0.03
CA VAL A 237 -9.23 11.29 0.14
C VAL A 237 -8.03 11.00 1.02
N THR A 238 -6.84 11.21 0.47
CA THR A 238 -5.58 11.18 1.22
C THR A 238 -5.08 12.60 1.41
N ARG A 239 -4.82 13.01 2.64
CA ARG A 239 -4.24 14.33 2.92
C ARG A 239 -2.80 14.39 2.38
N GLY A 240 -2.62 14.89 1.15
CA GLY A 240 -1.32 15.19 0.55
C GLY A 240 -0.43 14.00 0.19
N ARG A 241 -0.90 12.76 0.33
CA ARG A 241 -0.20 11.54 -0.09
C ARG A 241 -1.08 10.72 -1.00
N GLY A 242 -0.47 10.17 -2.05
CA GLY A 242 -1.17 9.44 -3.07
C GLY A 242 -1.46 7.99 -2.69
N PHE A 243 -1.93 7.30 -3.65
CA PHE A 243 -2.22 5.90 -3.68
C PHE A 243 -0.92 5.10 -3.91
N GLU A 244 -0.42 4.43 -2.88
CA GLU A 244 0.92 3.80 -2.89
C GLU A 244 0.92 2.34 -3.35
N ALA A 245 -0.26 1.75 -3.58
CA ALA A 245 -0.36 0.33 -3.89
C ALA A 245 0.16 -0.01 -5.29
N THR A 246 0.81 -1.17 -5.39
CA THR A 246 1.00 -1.86 -6.66
C THR A 246 -0.13 -2.88 -6.83
N PRO A 247 -0.97 -2.78 -7.89
CA PRO A 247 -1.97 -3.80 -8.19
C PRO A 247 -1.35 -5.16 -8.48
N LEU A 248 -2.06 -6.24 -8.14
CA LEU A 248 -1.79 -7.58 -8.70
C LEU A 248 -2.67 -7.79 -9.93
N ALA A 249 -2.12 -8.38 -11.00
CA ALA A 249 -2.85 -8.75 -12.19
C ALA A 249 -2.92 -10.27 -12.35
N LEU A 250 -4.14 -10.80 -12.47
CA LEU A 250 -4.39 -12.23 -12.64
C LEU A 250 -5.68 -12.46 -13.45
N ASP A 251 -5.55 -13.17 -14.57
CA ASP A 251 -6.67 -13.64 -15.38
C ASP A 251 -7.68 -12.54 -15.75
N GLY A 252 -7.19 -11.34 -16.08
CA GLY A 252 -8.01 -10.18 -16.45
C GLY A 252 -8.64 -9.45 -15.28
N VAL A 253 -8.19 -9.72 -14.05
CA VAL A 253 -8.61 -9.03 -12.82
C VAL A 253 -7.41 -8.31 -12.20
N LEU A 254 -7.62 -7.05 -11.81
CA LEU A 254 -6.68 -6.29 -10.97
C LEU A 254 -7.15 -6.30 -9.53
N TYR A 255 -6.32 -6.78 -8.63
CA TYR A 255 -6.55 -6.71 -7.19
C TYR A 255 -5.78 -5.53 -6.62
N VAL A 256 -6.49 -4.61 -5.98
CA VAL A 256 -5.98 -3.28 -5.64
C VAL A 256 -6.34 -2.96 -4.21
N THR A 257 -5.38 -2.49 -3.42
CA THR A 257 -5.64 -1.89 -2.10
C THR A 257 -5.52 -0.37 -2.20
N GLY A 258 -6.12 0.34 -1.30
CA GLY A 258 -6.09 1.81 -1.27
C GLY A 258 -6.01 2.37 0.14
N SER A 259 -6.06 3.68 0.22
CA SER A 259 -6.02 4.39 1.49
C SER A 259 -7.21 4.03 2.39
N ASN A 260 -6.99 4.13 3.71
CA ASN A 260 -7.98 3.77 4.73
C ASN A 260 -8.46 2.31 4.62
N ASP A 261 -7.57 1.41 4.18
CA ASP A 261 -7.81 -0.02 4.05
C ASP A 261 -9.03 -0.38 3.18
N PHE A 262 -9.25 0.41 2.13
CA PHE A 262 -10.11 0.00 1.04
C PHE A 262 -9.40 -1.02 0.16
N ALA A 263 -10.19 -1.89 -0.46
CA ALA A 263 -9.68 -2.84 -1.43
C ALA A 263 -10.72 -3.16 -2.51
N TRP A 264 -10.24 -3.52 -3.71
CA TRP A 264 -11.09 -3.81 -4.87
C TRP A 264 -10.54 -4.97 -5.70
N ALA A 265 -11.43 -5.70 -6.36
CA ALA A 265 -11.11 -6.40 -7.59
C ALA A 265 -11.72 -5.62 -8.76
N LEU A 266 -10.89 -5.26 -9.73
CA LEU A 266 -11.30 -4.51 -10.90
C LEU A 266 -11.18 -5.38 -12.15
N ASP A 267 -12.10 -5.23 -13.07
CA ASP A 267 -11.92 -5.73 -14.43
C ASP A 267 -10.74 -4.99 -15.09
N ALA A 268 -9.70 -5.72 -15.41
CA ALA A 268 -8.48 -5.16 -15.98
C ALA A 268 -8.67 -4.51 -17.35
N ARG A 269 -9.77 -4.83 -18.05
CA ARG A 269 -10.13 -4.30 -19.37
C ARG A 269 -10.82 -2.94 -19.28
N THR A 270 -11.63 -2.72 -18.22
CA THR A 270 -12.53 -1.58 -18.13
C THR A 270 -12.32 -0.71 -16.88
N GLY A 271 -11.58 -1.20 -15.90
CA GLY A 271 -11.42 -0.54 -14.59
C GLY A 271 -12.65 -0.65 -13.68
N ARG A 272 -13.73 -1.38 -14.09
CA ARG A 272 -14.94 -1.53 -13.27
C ARG A 272 -14.72 -2.51 -12.12
N PRO A 273 -15.20 -2.19 -10.90
CA PRO A 273 -15.10 -3.12 -9.78
C PRO A 273 -16.02 -4.34 -9.94
N PHE A 274 -15.48 -5.53 -9.67
CA PHE A 274 -16.24 -6.75 -9.40
C PHE A 274 -16.76 -6.75 -7.97
N TRP A 275 -15.89 -6.34 -7.03
CA TRP A 275 -16.19 -6.20 -5.60
C TRP A 275 -15.37 -5.09 -4.99
N GLN A 276 -15.85 -4.59 -3.84
CA GLN A 276 -15.17 -3.63 -2.98
C GLN A 276 -15.22 -4.11 -1.54
N TYR A 277 -14.14 -3.89 -0.82
CA TYR A 277 -14.03 -4.06 0.62
C TYR A 277 -13.66 -2.74 1.27
N ARG A 278 -14.16 -2.52 2.48
CA ARG A 278 -13.78 -1.41 3.34
C ARG A 278 -13.65 -1.92 4.77
N ARG A 279 -12.48 -1.67 5.39
CA ARG A 279 -12.32 -1.95 6.82
C ARG A 279 -13.01 -0.86 7.65
N GLU A 280 -13.74 -1.27 8.67
CA GLU A 280 -14.20 -0.37 9.73
C GLU A 280 -13.05 -0.15 10.69
N LEU A 281 -12.35 0.99 10.56
CA LEU A 281 -11.23 1.35 11.41
C LEU A 281 -11.73 1.88 12.77
N PRO A 282 -11.01 1.61 13.89
CA PRO A 282 -11.30 2.18 15.18
C PRO A 282 -11.34 3.71 15.15
N THR A 283 -12.28 4.33 15.85
CA THR A 283 -12.45 5.79 15.88
C THR A 283 -11.35 6.52 16.66
N ASP A 284 -10.65 5.79 17.53
CA ASP A 284 -9.51 6.25 18.32
C ASP A 284 -8.15 5.93 17.66
N LEU A 285 -8.16 5.46 16.42
CA LEU A 285 -6.95 5.15 15.68
C LEU A 285 -6.10 6.41 15.48
N THR A 286 -4.94 6.44 16.12
CA THR A 286 -3.87 7.36 15.78
C THR A 286 -2.98 6.64 14.77
N TYR A 287 -2.88 7.19 13.55
CA TYR A 287 -2.12 6.51 12.49
C TYR A 287 -0.66 6.30 12.91
N GLY A 288 -0.31 5.07 13.23
CA GLY A 288 1.07 4.64 13.49
C GLY A 288 1.94 4.64 12.22
N ALA A 289 1.31 4.79 11.06
CA ALA A 289 1.96 5.18 9.82
C ALA A 289 1.74 6.67 9.59
N MET A 290 2.67 7.33 8.92
CA MET A 290 2.61 8.77 8.61
C MET A 290 1.41 9.16 7.71
N ALA A 291 0.75 8.18 7.09
CA ALA A 291 -0.41 8.37 6.24
C ALA A 291 -1.28 7.10 6.20
N PRO A 292 -2.59 7.24 5.90
CA PRO A 292 -3.51 6.11 5.79
C PRO A 292 -3.34 5.34 4.48
N VAL A 293 -2.14 4.84 4.22
CA VAL A 293 -1.76 4.15 2.97
C VAL A 293 -1.77 2.63 3.13
N ASN A 294 -1.91 1.93 2.02
CA ASN A 294 -1.72 0.49 1.89
C ASN A 294 -0.96 0.21 0.60
N ARG A 295 -0.02 -0.75 0.60
CA ARG A 295 0.90 -0.96 -0.53
C ARG A 295 0.55 -2.14 -1.43
N GLY A 296 -0.47 -2.93 -1.09
CA GLY A 296 -0.93 -3.99 -1.97
C GLY A 296 -1.28 -5.29 -1.26
N PHE A 297 -1.62 -6.28 -2.06
CA PHE A 297 -1.95 -7.62 -1.64
C PHE A 297 -0.77 -8.60 -1.76
N GLY A 298 -0.76 -9.64 -0.90
CA GLY A 298 -0.16 -10.93 -1.19
C GLY A 298 -1.21 -11.89 -1.77
N LEU A 299 -0.77 -12.92 -2.50
CA LEU A 299 -1.67 -13.87 -3.17
C LEU A 299 -1.15 -15.31 -3.03
N LEU A 300 -2.04 -16.23 -2.66
CA LEU A 300 -1.79 -17.68 -2.72
C LEU A 300 -3.11 -18.44 -2.81
N GLY A 301 -3.21 -19.40 -3.73
CA GLY A 301 -4.43 -20.15 -3.97
C GLY A 301 -5.55 -19.24 -4.47
N ASP A 302 -6.66 -19.30 -3.79
CA ASP A 302 -7.81 -18.42 -3.98
C ASP A 302 -7.90 -17.30 -2.93
N ARG A 303 -6.81 -17.02 -2.20
CA ARG A 303 -6.75 -16.03 -1.13
C ARG A 303 -5.85 -14.84 -1.47
N LEU A 304 -6.35 -13.66 -1.09
CA LEU A 304 -5.58 -12.43 -1.01
C LEU A 304 -5.27 -12.14 0.45
N PHE A 305 -4.08 -11.59 0.72
CA PHE A 305 -3.65 -11.19 2.06
C PHE A 305 -3.40 -9.68 2.08
N MET A 306 -3.91 -8.98 3.09
CA MET A 306 -3.77 -7.53 3.26
C MET A 306 -3.48 -7.19 4.71
N THR A 307 -2.52 -6.31 4.93
CA THR A 307 -2.31 -5.68 6.25
C THR A 307 -3.19 -4.45 6.41
N THR A 308 -3.42 -4.01 7.66
CA THR A 308 -4.33 -2.90 7.93
C THR A 308 -3.73 -1.89 8.89
N LEU A 309 -4.28 -0.66 8.86
CA LEU A 309 -3.83 0.48 9.66
C LEU A 309 -4.00 0.26 11.17
N ASP A 310 -4.95 -0.56 11.58
CA ASP A 310 -5.13 -1.00 12.97
C ASP A 310 -4.30 -2.25 13.33
N ALA A 311 -3.22 -2.50 12.57
CA ALA A 311 -2.24 -3.56 12.77
C ALA A 311 -2.82 -4.97 12.78
N HIS A 312 -3.62 -5.31 11.77
CA HIS A 312 -4.13 -6.65 11.50
C HIS A 312 -3.58 -7.21 10.19
N LEU A 313 -3.68 -8.53 10.04
CA LEU A 313 -3.51 -9.26 8.78
C LEU A 313 -4.83 -9.97 8.45
N LEU A 314 -5.31 -9.74 7.23
CA LEU A 314 -6.56 -10.28 6.71
C LEU A 314 -6.29 -11.27 5.58
N ALA A 315 -7.10 -12.32 5.49
CA ALA A 315 -7.21 -13.11 4.27
C ALA A 315 -8.60 -12.97 3.67
N PHE A 316 -8.66 -12.84 2.35
CA PHE A 316 -9.90 -12.72 1.58
C PHE A 316 -10.03 -13.86 0.58
N ASP A 317 -11.26 -14.29 0.31
CA ASP A 317 -11.57 -14.99 -0.93
C ASP A 317 -11.45 -13.98 -2.10
N ARG A 318 -10.55 -14.24 -3.07
CA ARG A 318 -10.24 -13.31 -4.16
C ARG A 318 -11.41 -13.07 -5.12
N ARG A 319 -12.38 -13.98 -5.20
CA ARG A 319 -13.53 -13.89 -6.08
C ARG A 319 -14.65 -13.02 -5.52
N THR A 320 -14.78 -13.02 -4.21
CA THR A 320 -15.91 -12.37 -3.53
C THR A 320 -15.52 -11.17 -2.68
N GLY A 321 -14.24 -11.00 -2.34
CA GLY A 321 -13.77 -9.99 -1.40
C GLY A 321 -14.20 -10.25 0.05
N ARG A 322 -14.73 -11.43 0.36
CA ARG A 322 -15.13 -11.80 1.75
C ARG A 322 -13.91 -12.19 2.55
N THR A 323 -13.82 -11.65 3.77
CA THR A 323 -12.78 -12.03 4.73
C THR A 323 -12.95 -13.48 5.16
N SER A 324 -11.88 -14.27 5.03
CA SER A 324 -11.80 -15.66 5.47
C SER A 324 -11.33 -15.77 6.91
N TRP A 325 -10.33 -14.95 7.28
CA TRP A 325 -9.85 -14.81 8.65
C TRP A 325 -9.20 -13.41 8.84
N ASP A 326 -9.11 -12.98 10.10
CA ASP A 326 -8.59 -11.69 10.56
C ASP A 326 -7.79 -11.94 11.84
N VAL A 327 -6.50 -11.60 11.85
CA VAL A 327 -5.60 -11.78 13.00
C VAL A 327 -4.88 -10.49 13.36
N THR A 328 -4.79 -10.21 14.66
CA THR A 328 -4.08 -9.05 15.19
C THR A 328 -2.56 -9.28 15.16
N LEU A 329 -1.81 -8.36 14.58
CA LEU A 329 -0.34 -8.36 14.55
C LEU A 329 0.23 -7.75 15.84
N ALA A 330 -0.32 -6.59 16.23
CA ALA A 330 0.11 -5.81 17.40
C ALA A 330 -1.01 -4.86 17.88
N ASP A 331 -0.82 -4.23 19.04
CA ASP A 331 -1.78 -3.24 19.56
C ASP A 331 -1.56 -1.86 18.90
N TYR A 332 -2.51 -1.42 18.10
CA TYR A 332 -2.46 -0.11 17.44
C TYR A 332 -2.46 1.07 18.42
N ARG A 333 -3.00 0.90 19.65
CA ARG A 333 -3.10 1.98 20.65
C ARG A 333 -1.74 2.45 21.14
N VAL A 334 -0.71 1.59 21.07
CA VAL A 334 0.66 1.96 21.41
C VAL A 334 1.45 2.52 20.24
N GLY A 335 0.86 2.57 19.04
CA GLY A 335 1.44 3.19 17.85
C GLY A 335 1.79 2.22 16.72
N TYR A 336 1.46 0.91 16.83
CA TYR A 336 1.64 -0.01 15.72
C TYR A 336 0.61 0.20 14.61
N SER A 337 1.04 -0.03 13.39
CA SER A 337 0.23 -0.04 12.17
C SER A 337 0.86 -0.98 11.15
N ALA A 338 0.13 -1.41 10.14
CA ALA A 338 0.73 -2.21 9.08
C ALA A 338 0.26 -1.72 7.70
N THR A 339 1.22 -1.39 6.84
CA THR A 339 0.99 -0.82 5.51
C THR A 339 1.67 -1.60 4.39
N VAL A 340 2.43 -2.64 4.75
CA VAL A 340 3.23 -3.47 3.84
C VAL A 340 2.33 -4.33 2.96
N ALA A 341 2.69 -4.52 1.69
CA ALA A 341 2.13 -5.60 0.88
C ALA A 341 2.71 -6.94 1.37
N PRO A 342 1.88 -7.89 1.84
CA PRO A 342 2.37 -9.19 2.29
C PRO A 342 3.14 -9.92 1.18
N LEU A 343 4.28 -10.52 1.51
CA LEU A 343 5.07 -11.33 0.59
C LEU A 343 4.83 -12.82 0.88
N VAL A 344 4.30 -13.55 -0.10
CA VAL A 344 4.07 -14.99 0.06
C VAL A 344 5.27 -15.76 -0.45
N VAL A 345 5.92 -16.54 0.42
CA VAL A 345 7.10 -17.37 0.08
C VAL A 345 7.04 -18.71 0.79
N ASP A 346 7.39 -19.78 0.10
CA ASP A 346 7.53 -21.14 0.67
C ASP A 346 6.31 -21.53 1.57
N GLY A 347 5.09 -21.23 1.08
CA GLY A 347 3.85 -21.51 1.81
C GLY A 347 3.61 -20.67 3.06
N LYS A 348 4.26 -19.51 3.21
CA LYS A 348 4.12 -18.58 4.33
C LYS A 348 3.77 -17.19 3.83
N VAL A 349 3.04 -16.43 4.63
CA VAL A 349 2.75 -15.01 4.42
C VAL A 349 3.69 -14.20 5.30
N ILE A 350 4.63 -13.49 4.69
CA ILE A 350 5.61 -12.66 5.40
C ILE A 350 5.07 -11.23 5.51
N VAL A 351 5.08 -10.70 6.73
CA VAL A 351 4.44 -9.41 7.06
C VAL A 351 5.34 -8.59 7.96
N GLY A 352 5.60 -7.35 7.55
CA GLY A 352 6.27 -6.35 8.36
C GLY A 352 5.30 -5.46 9.14
N ILE A 353 5.86 -4.60 10.00
CA ILE A 353 5.11 -3.68 10.87
C ILE A 353 5.61 -2.25 10.73
N SER A 354 4.71 -1.28 10.85
CA SER A 354 4.98 0.16 10.95
C SER A 354 4.85 0.64 12.39
N GLY A 355 5.34 1.85 12.66
CA GLY A 355 5.24 2.50 13.98
C GLY A 355 6.59 2.96 14.50
N GLY A 356 7.60 3.18 13.61
CA GLY A 356 8.95 3.62 13.98
C GLY A 356 8.97 4.94 14.73
N GLU A 357 8.06 5.87 14.42
CA GLU A 357 7.92 7.18 15.07
C GLU A 357 7.28 7.12 16.46
N TYR A 358 6.87 5.93 16.89
CA TYR A 358 6.31 5.68 18.23
C TYR A 358 7.28 4.84 19.06
N PRO A 359 7.16 4.85 20.38
CA PRO A 359 8.01 4.01 21.24
C PRO A 359 7.61 2.53 21.12
N THR A 360 7.80 1.95 19.94
CA THR A 360 7.50 0.56 19.60
C THR A 360 8.76 -0.24 19.36
N ARG A 361 8.64 -1.54 19.25
CA ARG A 361 9.72 -2.48 18.88
C ARG A 361 9.36 -3.16 17.58
N GLY A 362 10.11 -2.89 16.51
CA GLY A 362 9.87 -3.44 15.18
C GLY A 362 10.03 -4.97 15.13
N PHE A 363 9.34 -5.59 14.17
CA PHE A 363 9.44 -7.03 13.92
C PHE A 363 9.05 -7.38 12.47
N LEU A 364 9.44 -8.58 12.05
CA LEU A 364 9.01 -9.25 10.84
C LEU A 364 8.41 -10.60 11.22
N ASP A 365 7.25 -10.93 10.70
CA ASP A 365 6.52 -12.15 11.01
C ASP A 365 6.29 -13.03 9.78
N ALA A 366 6.15 -14.33 10.00
CA ALA A 366 5.57 -15.27 9.06
C ALA A 366 4.30 -15.89 9.61
N TYR A 367 3.29 -16.03 8.75
CA TYR A 367 1.99 -16.59 9.07
C TYR A 367 1.64 -17.76 8.16
N ASP A 368 0.89 -18.72 8.72
CA ASP A 368 0.26 -19.79 7.95
C ASP A 368 -0.89 -19.22 7.09
N PRO A 369 -0.88 -19.40 5.76
CA PRO A 369 -1.89 -18.80 4.88
C PRO A 369 -3.29 -19.39 5.04
N ALA A 370 -3.43 -20.59 5.61
CA ALA A 370 -4.72 -21.24 5.79
C ALA A 370 -5.42 -20.76 7.05
N SER A 371 -4.70 -20.62 8.15
CA SER A 371 -5.24 -20.36 9.50
C SER A 371 -4.94 -18.95 10.03
N GLY A 372 -3.96 -18.23 9.50
CA GLY A 372 -3.45 -16.98 10.07
C GLY A 372 -2.62 -17.19 11.35
N ALA A 373 -2.24 -18.43 11.67
CA ALA A 373 -1.37 -18.70 12.82
C ALA A 373 0.06 -18.20 12.53
N ARG A 374 0.65 -17.49 13.51
CA ARG A 374 2.04 -17.05 13.40
C ARG A 374 3.00 -18.23 13.50
N ILE A 375 3.89 -18.36 12.51
CA ILE A 375 4.91 -19.44 12.44
C ILE A 375 6.19 -19.01 13.15
N TRP A 376 6.68 -17.79 12.83
CA TRP A 376 7.87 -17.24 13.49
C TRP A 376 7.79 -15.71 13.55
N ARG A 377 8.58 -15.11 14.45
CA ARG A 377 8.82 -13.66 14.56
C ARG A 377 10.30 -13.38 14.69
N PHE A 378 10.81 -12.45 13.90
CA PHE A 378 12.11 -11.82 14.06
C PHE A 378 11.93 -10.39 14.56
N TYR A 379 12.47 -10.07 15.74
CA TYR A 379 12.48 -8.70 16.24
C TYR A 379 13.68 -7.94 15.67
N THR A 380 13.45 -6.75 15.11
CA THR A 380 14.50 -5.87 14.57
C THR A 380 15.26 -5.12 15.64
N VAL A 381 14.78 -5.13 16.86
CA VAL A 381 15.50 -4.62 18.03
C VAL A 381 15.64 -5.78 19.02
N PRO A 382 16.86 -6.23 19.35
CA PRO A 382 17.07 -7.42 20.15
C PRO A 382 16.67 -7.22 21.62
N ALA A 383 16.28 -8.31 22.27
CA ALA A 383 16.10 -8.34 23.71
C ALA A 383 17.46 -8.46 24.41
N PRO A 384 17.56 -8.13 25.71
CA PRO A 384 18.79 -8.31 26.47
C PRO A 384 19.36 -9.72 26.35
N GLY A 385 20.64 -9.82 25.99
CA GLY A 385 21.35 -11.08 25.79
C GLY A 385 21.18 -11.70 24.39
N GLU A 386 20.32 -11.18 23.53
CA GLU A 386 20.28 -11.55 22.10
C GLU A 386 21.41 -10.84 21.34
N PRO A 387 21.93 -11.44 20.24
CA PRO A 387 22.94 -10.81 19.41
C PRO A 387 22.51 -9.42 18.92
N GLY A 388 23.39 -8.41 19.08
CA GLY A 388 23.14 -7.00 18.78
C GLY A 388 22.61 -6.18 19.96
N SER A 389 22.21 -6.81 21.07
CA SER A 389 21.73 -6.07 22.25
C SER A 389 22.83 -5.23 22.91
N GLU A 390 24.09 -5.58 22.75
CA GLU A 390 25.27 -4.83 23.19
C GLU A 390 25.43 -3.47 22.51
N THR A 391 24.74 -3.26 21.39
CA THR A 391 24.74 -1.98 20.65
C THR A 391 23.71 -0.97 21.17
N TRP A 392 22.97 -1.33 22.20
CA TRP A 392 21.97 -0.50 22.88
C TRP A 392 22.44 -0.16 24.31
N PRO A 393 22.27 1.08 24.79
CA PRO A 393 22.81 1.48 26.09
C PRO A 393 22.06 0.85 27.27
N ALA A 394 20.77 0.51 27.08
CA ALA A 394 19.92 -0.05 28.13
C ALA A 394 18.72 -0.81 27.53
N PRO A 395 18.16 -1.80 28.25
CA PRO A 395 16.97 -2.54 27.83
C PRO A 395 15.76 -1.64 27.53
N GLU A 396 15.59 -0.55 28.27
CA GLU A 396 14.47 0.38 28.12
C GLU A 396 14.57 1.17 26.80
N ALA A 397 15.78 1.51 26.36
CA ALA A 397 16.01 2.12 25.06
C ALA A 397 15.69 1.13 23.93
N ALA A 398 16.13 -0.12 24.06
CA ALA A 398 15.83 -1.18 23.09
C ALA A 398 14.33 -1.52 23.03
N ALA A 399 13.62 -1.54 24.15
CA ALA A 399 12.19 -1.86 24.21
C ALA A 399 11.31 -0.89 23.38
N ARG A 400 11.78 0.31 23.09
CA ARG A 400 11.13 1.37 22.31
C ARG A 400 11.94 1.77 21.06
N GLY A 401 12.82 0.89 20.62
CA GLY A 401 13.90 1.20 19.70
C GLY A 401 13.50 1.43 18.24
N GLY A 402 12.24 1.39 17.86
CA GLY A 402 11.82 1.59 16.47
C GLY A 402 12.11 0.37 15.59
N GLY A 403 12.75 0.58 14.44
CA GLY A 403 13.16 -0.50 13.54
C GLY A 403 12.02 -1.13 12.77
N GLY A 404 11.03 -0.37 12.33
CA GLY A 404 9.89 -0.86 11.54
C GLY A 404 10.30 -1.60 10.27
N THR A 405 9.44 -2.49 9.77
CA THR A 405 9.66 -3.33 8.58
C THR A 405 8.57 -3.11 7.54
N TRP A 406 8.14 -1.86 7.41
CA TRP A 406 6.91 -1.43 6.75
C TRP A 406 6.92 -1.50 5.22
N MET A 407 8.04 -1.88 4.60
CA MET A 407 8.16 -2.06 3.16
C MET A 407 8.38 -3.53 2.79
N THR A 408 7.83 -3.95 1.65
CA THR A 408 7.94 -5.34 1.18
C THR A 408 9.37 -5.66 0.77
N GLY A 409 9.92 -6.74 1.31
CA GLY A 409 11.24 -7.25 0.95
C GLY A 409 11.24 -8.06 -0.35
N THR A 410 12.39 -8.70 -0.63
CA THR A 410 12.60 -9.60 -1.77
C THR A 410 13.01 -10.98 -1.29
N TYR A 411 12.90 -11.97 -2.17
CA TYR A 411 13.18 -13.36 -1.83
C TYR A 411 14.07 -14.03 -2.88
N ASP A 412 15.08 -14.73 -2.41
CA ASP A 412 15.92 -15.61 -3.22
C ASP A 412 15.50 -17.07 -2.98
N PRO A 413 14.80 -17.71 -3.92
CA PRO A 413 14.39 -19.11 -3.75
C PRO A 413 15.56 -20.11 -3.80
N GLU A 414 16.69 -19.74 -4.40
CA GLU A 414 17.89 -20.60 -4.47
C GLU A 414 18.59 -20.68 -3.12
N LEU A 415 18.71 -19.55 -2.43
CA LEU A 415 19.35 -19.46 -1.11
C LEU A 415 18.34 -19.62 0.04
N ASN A 416 17.05 -19.59 -0.24
CA ASN A 416 15.96 -19.51 0.72
C ASN A 416 16.11 -18.30 1.68
N LEU A 417 16.53 -17.14 1.15
CA LEU A 417 16.76 -15.94 1.91
C LEU A 417 15.76 -14.84 1.55
N LEU A 418 15.17 -14.26 2.59
CA LEU A 418 14.49 -12.98 2.52
C LEU A 418 15.51 -11.86 2.70
N TYR A 419 15.46 -10.83 1.87
CA TYR A 419 16.22 -9.59 2.07
C TYR A 419 15.24 -8.50 2.45
N TRP A 420 15.36 -8.02 3.70
CA TRP A 420 14.40 -7.07 4.26
C TRP A 420 15.10 -5.88 4.87
N GLY A 421 14.72 -4.67 4.43
CA GLY A 421 15.19 -3.44 5.04
C GLY A 421 14.44 -3.13 6.32
N THR A 422 15.11 -2.53 7.29
CA THR A 422 14.49 -2.10 8.54
C THR A 422 14.54 -0.59 8.70
N GLY A 423 13.65 -0.04 9.51
CA GLY A 423 13.51 1.38 9.75
C GLY A 423 14.54 1.94 10.73
N ASN A 424 14.47 3.25 10.89
CA ASN A 424 15.28 4.03 11.79
C ASN A 424 15.08 3.65 13.27
N PRO A 425 16.05 3.95 14.14
CA PRO A 425 15.85 3.86 15.59
C PRO A 425 14.99 5.02 16.09
N ASN A 426 14.18 4.77 17.13
CA ASN A 426 13.38 5.79 17.81
C ASN A 426 14.12 6.35 19.05
N PRO A 427 14.13 7.66 19.28
CA PRO A 427 13.56 8.76 18.49
C PRO A 427 14.37 9.06 17.22
N ASP A 428 13.72 9.62 16.19
CA ASP A 428 14.27 9.76 14.84
C ASP A 428 15.50 10.69 14.79
N TYR A 429 15.41 11.86 15.46
CA TYR A 429 16.44 12.94 15.37
C TYR A 429 17.26 13.12 16.64
N TYR A 430 17.00 12.34 17.72
CA TYR A 430 17.72 12.44 18.99
C TYR A 430 18.37 11.11 19.36
N GLY A 431 19.70 11.08 19.39
CA GLY A 431 20.49 9.87 19.64
C GLY A 431 21.11 9.76 21.02
N ASP A 432 21.12 10.82 21.86
CA ASP A 432 21.87 10.83 23.12
C ASP A 432 21.37 9.83 24.15
N ASP A 433 20.10 9.44 24.08
CA ASP A 433 19.48 8.46 24.99
C ASP A 433 19.57 7.00 24.46
N ARG A 434 20.15 6.80 23.27
CA ARG A 434 20.33 5.50 22.64
C ARG A 434 21.72 5.32 22.01
N LYS A 435 22.78 5.72 22.73
CA LYS A 435 24.17 5.59 22.25
C LYS A 435 24.50 4.16 21.85
N GLY A 436 25.34 4.01 20.83
CA GLY A 436 25.70 2.76 20.19
C GLY A 436 25.12 2.66 18.79
N ASP A 437 25.40 1.59 18.08
CA ASP A 437 24.99 1.41 16.67
C ASP A 437 23.50 1.14 16.50
N ASN A 438 22.81 0.70 17.56
CA ASN A 438 21.36 0.41 17.60
C ASN A 438 20.93 -0.69 16.61
N LEU A 439 21.61 -1.84 16.61
CA LEU A 439 21.24 -3.00 15.81
C LEU A 439 19.87 -3.57 16.26
N TYR A 440 18.99 -4.03 15.36
CA TYR A 440 19.09 -4.02 13.90
C TYR A 440 18.15 -2.95 13.32
N THR A 441 18.46 -1.68 13.57
CA THR A 441 17.81 -0.55 12.90
C THR A 441 18.67 -0.11 11.72
N ASN A 442 18.03 0.28 10.61
CA ASN A 442 18.66 0.70 9.35
C ASN A 442 19.56 -0.31 8.62
N PRO A 443 19.53 -1.64 8.85
CA PRO A 443 20.20 -2.57 7.96
C PRO A 443 19.31 -3.06 6.81
N LEU A 444 19.98 -3.71 5.85
CA LEU A 444 19.45 -4.82 5.09
C LEU A 444 19.75 -6.10 5.88
N VAL A 445 18.74 -6.89 6.20
CA VAL A 445 18.88 -8.19 6.87
C VAL A 445 18.55 -9.30 5.91
N ALA A 446 19.43 -10.28 5.78
CA ALA A 446 19.14 -11.54 5.08
C ALA A 446 18.65 -12.57 6.10
N ILE A 447 17.43 -13.05 5.92
CA ILE A 447 16.72 -13.90 6.88
C ILE A 447 16.36 -15.22 6.21
N ASP A 448 16.62 -16.35 6.86
CA ASP A 448 16.14 -17.66 6.42
C ASP A 448 14.59 -17.66 6.44
N ALA A 449 13.97 -17.81 5.28
CA ALA A 449 12.51 -17.70 5.13
C ALA A 449 11.74 -18.80 5.88
N ARG A 450 12.37 -19.95 6.17
CA ARG A 450 11.73 -21.06 6.88
C ARG A 450 11.68 -20.82 8.38
N THR A 451 12.75 -20.25 8.94
CA THR A 451 12.96 -20.17 10.39
C THR A 451 12.86 -18.77 10.99
N GLY A 452 12.96 -17.72 10.16
CA GLY A 452 13.04 -16.32 10.63
C GLY A 452 14.42 -15.96 11.23
N VAL A 453 15.42 -16.83 11.13
CA VAL A 453 16.76 -16.61 11.69
C VAL A 453 17.60 -15.77 10.73
N PRO A 454 18.18 -14.64 11.18
CA PRO A 454 19.07 -13.84 10.36
C PRO A 454 20.36 -14.58 10.05
N LYS A 455 20.83 -14.49 8.81
CA LYS A 455 22.08 -15.11 8.32
C LYS A 455 23.20 -14.09 8.25
N TRP A 456 22.91 -12.90 7.75
CA TRP A 456 23.79 -11.74 7.72
C TRP A 456 23.00 -10.44 7.69
N HIS A 457 23.66 -9.36 7.99
CA HIS A 457 23.11 -8.02 7.88
C HIS A 457 24.19 -7.02 7.47
N TYR A 458 23.76 -5.89 6.92
CA TYR A 458 24.62 -4.73 6.68
C TYR A 458 23.89 -3.46 7.09
N GLN A 459 24.43 -2.74 8.09
CA GLN A 459 23.83 -1.52 8.60
C GLN A 459 24.31 -0.30 7.81
N PHE A 460 23.39 0.37 7.11
CA PHE A 460 23.72 1.49 6.23
C PHE A 460 24.06 2.77 6.99
N THR A 461 23.38 3.03 8.08
CA THR A 461 23.54 4.24 8.90
C THR A 461 23.56 3.84 10.38
N PRO A 462 24.74 3.46 10.95
CA PRO A 462 24.86 3.20 12.39
C PRO A 462 24.51 4.46 13.18
N HIS A 463 23.78 4.31 14.30
CA HIS A 463 23.35 5.42 15.15
C HIS A 463 22.62 6.52 14.39
N ASP A 464 21.69 6.17 13.53
CA ASP A 464 20.98 7.14 12.69
C ASP A 464 20.21 8.18 13.52
N THR A 465 20.35 9.45 13.15
CA THR A 465 19.65 10.61 13.72
C THR A 465 19.01 11.48 12.64
N HIS A 466 18.67 10.85 11.49
CA HIS A 466 18.17 11.55 10.30
C HIS A 466 16.84 11.01 9.80
N ASP A 467 16.29 9.93 10.41
CA ASP A 467 15.12 9.22 9.89
C ASP A 467 15.41 8.60 8.50
N TRP A 468 16.60 8.00 8.34
CA TRP A 468 16.98 7.36 7.08
C TRP A 468 16.68 5.86 7.10
N ASP A 469 15.40 5.53 7.26
CA ASP A 469 14.92 4.16 7.08
C ASP A 469 15.62 3.43 5.93
N SER A 470 15.98 2.19 6.14
CA SER A 470 16.48 1.31 5.07
C SER A 470 15.39 0.42 4.48
N ASN A 471 14.14 0.83 4.62
CA ASN A 471 12.95 0.18 4.07
C ASN A 471 12.85 0.41 2.55
N HIS A 472 13.75 -0.22 1.80
CA HIS A 472 13.81 -0.18 0.34
C HIS A 472 13.54 -1.55 -0.25
N VAL A 473 13.07 -1.58 -1.51
CA VAL A 473 13.03 -2.81 -2.28
C VAL A 473 14.46 -3.18 -2.68
N ALA A 474 14.99 -4.25 -2.11
CA ALA A 474 16.26 -4.81 -2.53
C ALA A 474 16.11 -5.49 -3.91
N VAL A 475 17.09 -5.34 -4.79
CA VAL A 475 17.03 -5.87 -6.16
C VAL A 475 18.05 -6.99 -6.34
N LEU A 476 17.58 -8.19 -6.69
CA LEU A 476 18.40 -9.34 -6.95
C LEU A 476 18.76 -9.44 -8.44
N ALA A 477 20.04 -9.61 -8.74
CA ALA A 477 20.50 -9.79 -10.11
C ALA A 477 21.79 -10.62 -10.17
N ASP A 478 22.13 -11.06 -11.37
CA ASP A 478 23.46 -11.55 -11.70
C ASP A 478 24.17 -10.45 -12.49
N VAL A 479 25.30 -9.95 -11.97
CA VAL A 479 26.03 -8.80 -12.51
C VAL A 479 27.49 -9.19 -12.76
N THR A 480 28.00 -8.80 -13.91
CA THR A 480 29.43 -8.97 -14.21
C THR A 480 30.23 -7.89 -13.49
N ILE A 481 31.04 -8.28 -12.51
CA ILE A 481 31.90 -7.39 -11.72
C ILE A 481 33.35 -7.80 -11.91
N GLY A 482 34.26 -6.82 -12.00
CA GLY A 482 35.69 -7.03 -12.16
C GLY A 482 36.25 -6.31 -13.40
N GLY A 483 37.55 -6.44 -13.61
CA GLY A 483 38.25 -5.74 -14.69
C GLY A 483 38.79 -4.34 -14.33
N ALA A 484 38.40 -3.77 -13.17
CA ALA A 484 38.99 -2.52 -12.70
C ALA A 484 40.31 -2.74 -11.95
N PRO A 485 41.32 -1.86 -12.09
CA PRO A 485 42.52 -1.90 -11.27
C PRO A 485 42.18 -1.61 -9.80
N ARG A 486 42.66 -2.45 -8.87
CA ARG A 486 42.56 -2.13 -7.43
C ARG A 486 43.41 -0.91 -7.11
N PRO A 487 42.88 0.16 -6.47
CA PRO A 487 43.62 1.39 -6.20
C PRO A 487 44.74 1.26 -5.16
N SER A 488 45.02 0.12 -4.57
CA SER A 488 45.79 0.10 -3.31
C SER A 488 46.88 -0.94 -3.11
N THR A 489 47.22 -1.74 -4.09
CA THR A 489 48.42 -2.59 -3.98
C THR A 489 49.17 -2.50 -5.32
N GLY A 490 50.37 -1.93 -5.32
CA GLY A 490 51.23 -1.73 -6.53
C GLY A 490 51.56 -2.97 -7.37
N SER A 491 50.69 -3.92 -7.43
CA SER A 491 50.78 -5.15 -8.20
C SER A 491 49.83 -5.16 -9.39
N GLY A 492 49.72 -4.29 -10.23
CA GLY A 492 49.01 -4.30 -11.53
C GLY A 492 48.08 -5.46 -11.93
N ARG A 493 47.55 -6.21 -10.95
CA ARG A 493 46.61 -7.31 -11.15
C ARG A 493 45.19 -6.75 -11.25
N THR A 494 44.60 -6.89 -12.40
CA THR A 494 43.13 -6.75 -12.58
C THR A 494 42.44 -7.90 -11.88
N GLU A 495 41.36 -7.61 -11.17
CA GLU A 495 40.51 -8.70 -10.67
C GLU A 495 39.90 -9.47 -11.87
N PRO A 496 39.75 -10.78 -11.74
CA PRO A 496 39.08 -11.57 -12.79
C PRO A 496 37.65 -11.05 -12.98
N VAL A 497 37.22 -10.94 -14.22
CA VAL A 497 35.83 -10.63 -14.56
C VAL A 497 34.97 -11.84 -14.17
N GLU A 498 34.05 -11.64 -13.26
CA GLU A 498 33.20 -12.71 -12.72
C GLU A 498 31.73 -12.27 -12.67
N VAL A 499 30.82 -13.18 -13.02
CA VAL A 499 29.39 -13.00 -12.78
C VAL A 499 29.11 -13.27 -11.30
N ARG A 500 28.69 -12.23 -10.59
CA ARG A 500 28.33 -12.25 -9.17
C ARG A 500 26.83 -12.25 -8.98
N LYS A 501 26.34 -13.08 -8.08
CA LYS A 501 24.96 -13.04 -7.58
C LYS A 501 24.85 -11.92 -6.56
N VAL A 502 24.16 -10.82 -6.92
CA VAL A 502 24.15 -9.62 -6.09
C VAL A 502 22.77 -9.28 -5.55
N VAL A 503 22.76 -8.53 -4.44
CA VAL A 503 21.64 -7.75 -3.97
C VAL A 503 22.03 -6.28 -3.97
N MET A 504 21.19 -5.42 -4.55
CA MET A 504 21.43 -3.99 -4.77
C MET A 504 20.43 -3.14 -4.01
N VAL A 505 20.88 -2.05 -3.39
CA VAL A 505 20.05 -1.09 -2.68
C VAL A 505 20.55 0.32 -2.93
N ALA A 506 19.68 1.21 -3.44
CA ALA A 506 19.88 2.65 -3.33
C ALA A 506 19.20 3.09 -2.02
N ASN A 507 19.97 3.66 -1.09
CA ASN A 507 19.51 3.91 0.28
C ASN A 507 19.19 5.40 0.52
N ARG A 508 18.30 5.71 1.49
CA ARG A 508 17.97 7.09 1.89
C ARG A 508 19.21 7.91 2.21
N ASN A 509 20.25 7.30 2.76
CA ASN A 509 21.49 7.97 3.11
C ASN A 509 22.32 8.50 1.92
N GLY A 510 21.82 8.31 0.68
CA GLY A 510 22.41 8.86 -0.54
C GLY A 510 23.43 7.95 -1.22
N PHE A 511 23.70 6.77 -0.68
CA PHE A 511 24.63 5.79 -1.26
C PHE A 511 23.91 4.65 -1.96
N PHE A 512 24.49 4.19 -3.06
CA PHE A 512 24.12 2.97 -3.77
C PHE A 512 25.07 1.84 -3.36
N TYR A 513 24.49 0.71 -2.98
CA TYR A 513 25.20 -0.44 -2.45
C TYR A 513 24.95 -1.67 -3.32
N VAL A 514 26.00 -2.45 -3.55
CA VAL A 514 25.92 -3.78 -4.20
C VAL A 514 26.66 -4.77 -3.31
N PHE A 515 25.99 -5.84 -2.93
CA PHE A 515 26.52 -6.90 -2.08
C PHE A 515 26.50 -8.24 -2.80
N ASP A 516 27.46 -9.13 -2.47
CA ASP A 516 27.26 -10.55 -2.71
C ASP A 516 26.06 -11.01 -1.87
N ARG A 517 25.01 -11.54 -2.52
CA ARG A 517 23.76 -11.86 -1.82
C ARG A 517 23.84 -13.09 -0.91
N ARG A 518 24.91 -13.89 -1.02
CA ARG A 518 25.13 -15.10 -0.22
C ARG A 518 25.56 -14.77 1.22
N ASP A 519 26.43 -13.76 1.40
CA ASP A 519 27.12 -13.50 2.66
C ASP A 519 27.15 -12.01 3.07
N GLY A 520 26.61 -11.12 2.24
CA GLY A 520 26.56 -9.68 2.52
C GLY A 520 27.88 -8.94 2.30
N THR A 521 28.87 -9.57 1.65
CA THR A 521 30.12 -8.88 1.30
C THR A 521 29.85 -7.67 0.41
N LEU A 522 30.27 -6.49 0.85
CA LEU A 522 30.12 -5.24 0.09
C LEU A 522 31.06 -5.25 -1.13
N LEU A 523 30.48 -5.12 -2.32
CA LEU A 523 31.19 -5.06 -3.60
C LEU A 523 31.29 -3.61 -4.12
N VAL A 524 30.20 -2.82 -3.98
CA VAL A 524 30.14 -1.41 -4.36
C VAL A 524 29.43 -0.63 -3.27
N GLY A 525 30.00 0.51 -2.86
CA GLY A 525 29.40 1.50 -1.96
C GLY A 525 29.75 2.89 -2.45
N ARG A 526 28.86 3.52 -3.24
CA ARG A 526 29.11 4.84 -3.86
C ARG A 526 27.93 5.79 -3.70
N PRO A 527 28.18 7.10 -3.52
CA PRO A 527 27.10 8.07 -3.51
C PRO A 527 26.44 8.11 -4.90
N PHE A 528 25.10 8.06 -4.92
CA PHE A 528 24.31 8.27 -6.14
C PHE A 528 23.58 9.62 -6.12
N THR A 529 23.58 10.30 -4.97
CA THR A 529 23.17 11.71 -4.78
C THR A 529 24.34 12.49 -4.18
N ASP A 530 24.27 13.81 -4.17
CA ASP A 530 25.17 14.61 -3.37
C ASP A 530 25.01 14.24 -1.90
N THR A 531 26.12 14.09 -1.17
CA THR A 531 26.12 13.74 0.25
C THR A 531 27.06 14.66 1.03
N THR A 532 26.61 15.23 2.13
CA THR A 532 27.45 16.06 3.02
C THR A 532 27.65 15.46 4.40
N TRP A 533 26.94 14.39 4.73
CA TRP A 533 27.05 13.72 6.03
C TRP A 533 28.20 12.72 6.08
N ALA A 534 28.54 12.09 4.95
CA ALA A 534 29.62 11.11 4.84
C ALA A 534 30.41 11.31 3.55
N ARG A 535 31.74 11.14 3.61
CA ARG A 535 32.63 11.26 2.45
C ARG A 535 32.55 10.04 1.54
N GLU A 536 32.60 8.86 2.12
CA GLU A 536 32.66 7.58 1.44
C GLU A 536 32.29 6.43 2.39
N ILE A 537 32.11 5.24 1.87
CA ILE A 537 32.05 4.02 2.66
C ILE A 537 33.48 3.52 2.85
N GLY A 538 33.91 3.37 4.10
CA GLY A 538 35.23 2.92 4.48
C GLY A 538 35.51 1.45 4.11
N ARG A 539 36.74 1.03 4.24
CA ARG A 539 37.15 -0.36 3.95
C ARG A 539 36.51 -1.39 4.89
N ASP A 540 36.10 -0.95 6.05
CA ASP A 540 35.35 -1.73 7.05
C ASP A 540 33.85 -1.84 6.74
N GLY A 541 33.41 -1.22 5.63
CA GLY A 541 32.01 -1.15 5.24
C GLY A 541 31.21 -0.09 5.98
N ARG A 542 31.82 0.76 6.80
CA ARG A 542 31.11 1.82 7.54
C ARG A 542 31.23 3.17 6.85
N PRO A 543 30.23 4.05 6.94
CA PRO A 543 30.33 5.41 6.40
C PRO A 543 31.39 6.22 7.19
N ILE A 544 32.24 6.97 6.46
CA ILE A 544 33.17 7.94 7.05
C ILE A 544 32.42 9.25 7.22
N VAL A 545 31.82 9.43 8.39
CA VAL A 545 30.95 10.57 8.72
C VAL A 545 31.74 11.87 8.75
N LEU A 546 31.19 12.93 8.14
CA LEU A 546 31.82 14.26 8.05
C LEU A 546 31.29 15.25 9.08
N ASN A 547 30.05 15.07 9.54
CA ASN A 547 29.44 15.89 10.57
C ASN A 547 28.47 15.06 11.41
N ASP A 548 28.04 15.63 12.55
CA ASP A 548 27.22 14.97 13.57
C ASP A 548 25.70 14.96 13.24
N GLY A 549 25.31 15.35 12.03
CA GLY A 549 23.91 15.44 11.63
C GLY A 549 23.23 16.77 11.91
N THR A 550 23.74 17.58 12.84
CA THR A 550 23.14 18.90 13.14
C THR A 550 23.36 19.90 12.02
N LYS A 551 24.38 19.70 11.22
CA LYS A 551 24.77 20.53 10.09
C LYS A 551 24.69 19.79 8.76
N SER A 552 24.21 18.55 8.75
CA SER A 552 24.01 17.80 7.51
C SER A 552 23.04 18.53 6.61
N CYS A 553 23.40 18.67 5.36
CA CYS A 553 22.55 19.33 4.40
C CYS A 553 21.90 18.31 3.46
N VAL A 554 22.65 17.35 2.96
CA VAL A 554 22.20 16.41 1.92
C VAL A 554 22.49 15.00 2.36
N PRO A 555 21.50 14.10 2.30
CA PRO A 555 20.06 14.27 1.99
C PRO A 555 19.24 14.86 3.16
N ASP A 556 17.97 15.27 2.85
CA ASP A 556 16.97 15.58 3.89
C ASP A 556 16.45 14.28 4.59
N GLN A 557 15.47 14.39 5.49
CA GLN A 557 14.88 13.23 6.18
C GLN A 557 14.18 12.23 5.24
N TRP A 558 13.76 12.67 4.05
CA TRP A 558 13.20 11.78 3.03
C TRP A 558 14.26 11.05 2.21
N GLY A 559 15.54 11.41 2.40
CA GLY A 559 16.67 10.74 1.82
C GLY A 559 16.98 11.08 0.36
N GLY A 560 18.06 10.52 -0.14
CA GLY A 560 18.47 10.58 -1.56
C GLY A 560 17.55 9.78 -2.48
N THR A 561 16.80 8.85 -1.96
CA THR A 561 15.60 8.15 -2.46
C THR A 561 14.78 7.70 -1.26
N ASN A 562 13.64 7.04 -1.48
CA ASN A 562 12.83 6.54 -0.38
C ASN A 562 12.27 5.13 -0.72
N PHE A 563 11.11 4.76 -0.17
CA PHE A 563 10.45 3.47 -0.38
C PHE A 563 10.00 3.21 -1.82
N ASN A 564 9.99 4.21 -2.68
CA ASN A 564 9.62 4.09 -4.09
C ASN A 564 10.49 3.03 -4.79
N PRO A 565 9.87 1.96 -5.37
CA PRO A 565 10.63 0.85 -5.92
C PRO A 565 11.54 1.27 -7.08
N PRO A 566 12.81 0.86 -7.09
CA PRO A 566 13.70 0.95 -8.24
C PRO A 566 13.34 -0.09 -9.30
N SER A 567 14.09 -0.10 -10.40
CA SER A 567 14.03 -1.17 -11.41
C SER A 567 15.43 -1.54 -11.90
N PHE A 568 15.58 -2.76 -12.42
CA PHE A 568 16.83 -3.21 -13.02
C PHE A 568 16.55 -3.90 -14.36
N ASP A 569 17.22 -3.40 -15.41
CA ASP A 569 17.20 -4.02 -16.74
C ASP A 569 18.40 -4.98 -16.89
N PRO A 570 18.16 -6.30 -16.95
CA PRO A 570 19.23 -7.28 -17.01
C PRO A 570 19.97 -7.27 -18.36
N ALA A 571 19.32 -6.85 -19.46
CA ALA A 571 19.95 -6.80 -20.78
C ALA A 571 20.91 -5.61 -20.91
N LEU A 572 20.61 -4.50 -20.24
CA LEU A 572 21.46 -3.32 -20.21
C LEU A 572 22.45 -3.32 -19.03
N SER A 573 22.21 -4.19 -18.03
CA SER A 573 22.89 -4.16 -16.73
C SER A 573 22.86 -2.75 -16.12
N LEU A 574 21.66 -2.14 -16.06
CA LEU A 574 21.44 -0.82 -15.49
C LEU A 574 20.38 -0.86 -14.38
N PHE A 575 20.73 -0.20 -13.27
CA PHE A 575 19.82 0.02 -12.15
C PHE A 575 19.21 1.42 -12.25
N PHE A 576 17.88 1.51 -12.18
CA PHE A 576 17.13 2.76 -12.32
C PHE A 576 16.49 3.17 -11.01
N VAL A 577 16.68 4.41 -10.62
CA VAL A 577 16.15 4.96 -9.36
C VAL A 577 15.72 6.41 -9.53
N ASN A 578 14.60 6.77 -8.90
CA ASN A 578 14.25 8.18 -8.70
C ASN A 578 15.05 8.71 -7.51
N ALA A 579 15.97 9.61 -7.81
CA ALA A 579 16.84 10.28 -6.87
C ALA A 579 16.25 11.63 -6.44
N ARG A 580 16.61 12.07 -5.24
CA ARG A 580 16.20 13.32 -4.60
C ARG A 580 17.44 14.11 -4.19
N GLU A 581 17.57 15.30 -4.69
CA GLU A 581 18.61 16.25 -4.26
C GLU A 581 17.92 17.30 -3.38
N THR A 582 18.06 17.13 -2.09
CA THR A 582 17.38 17.93 -1.08
C THR A 582 18.32 18.19 0.10
N CYS A 583 18.15 19.33 0.74
CA CYS A 583 18.99 19.76 1.85
C CYS A 583 18.12 20.02 3.08
N ALA A 584 18.58 19.62 4.26
CA ALA A 584 17.91 19.91 5.52
C ALA A 584 18.87 20.15 6.66
N THR A 585 18.43 20.91 7.65
CA THR A 585 19.08 21.04 8.95
C THR A 585 18.28 20.28 9.99
N PHE A 586 18.92 19.32 10.66
CA PHE A 586 18.35 18.55 11.76
C PHE A 586 18.64 19.27 13.06
N VAL A 587 17.61 19.50 13.89
CA VAL A 587 17.72 20.16 15.18
C VAL A 587 17.21 19.17 16.24
N PRO A 588 18.11 18.37 16.88
CA PRO A 588 17.72 17.41 17.88
C PRO A 588 17.16 18.09 19.13
N GLN A 589 16.17 17.43 19.74
CA GLN A 589 15.55 17.86 20.99
C GLN A 589 15.20 16.62 21.83
N ALA A 590 15.57 16.63 23.11
CA ALA A 590 15.23 15.54 24.02
C ALA A 590 13.70 15.30 24.04
N PRO A 591 13.24 14.09 23.75
CA PRO A 591 11.82 13.80 23.57
C PRO A 591 11.08 13.63 24.90
N LYS A 592 9.77 13.87 24.87
CA LYS A 592 8.83 13.43 25.91
C LYS A 592 8.17 12.14 25.45
N ILE A 593 8.70 11.02 25.88
CA ILE A 593 8.23 9.69 25.44
C ILE A 593 6.93 9.35 26.15
N ALA A 594 5.91 8.96 25.36
CA ALA A 594 4.65 8.44 25.86
C ALA A 594 4.08 7.38 24.88
N PRO A 595 3.49 6.27 25.38
CA PRO A 595 2.84 5.28 24.54
C PRO A 595 1.76 5.91 23.65
N GLY A 596 1.64 5.45 22.40
CA GLY A 596 0.64 5.94 21.45
C GLY A 596 0.84 7.39 20.98
N ARG A 597 1.99 8.00 21.25
CA ARG A 597 2.36 9.34 20.75
C ARG A 597 3.62 9.31 19.92
N GLN A 598 3.59 10.01 18.80
CA GLN A 598 4.76 10.20 17.95
C GLN A 598 5.89 10.91 18.69
N ASN A 599 7.10 10.48 18.39
CA ASN A 599 8.30 10.91 19.10
C ASN A 599 9.48 11.07 18.13
N PHE A 600 9.50 12.17 17.40
CA PHE A 600 10.57 12.43 16.44
C PHE A 600 11.92 12.82 17.10
N GLY A 601 11.90 13.33 18.32
CA GLY A 601 13.12 13.78 19.00
C GLY A 601 13.78 15.00 18.38
N GLY A 602 13.00 15.90 17.77
CA GLY A 602 13.53 17.11 17.15
C GLY A 602 12.66 17.68 16.03
N VAL A 603 13.23 18.58 15.25
CA VAL A 603 12.60 19.19 14.07
C VAL A 603 13.58 19.22 12.89
N VAL A 604 13.05 19.15 11.70
CA VAL A 604 13.80 19.23 10.44
C VAL A 604 13.39 20.48 9.67
N ARG A 605 14.38 21.25 9.22
CA ARG A 605 14.16 22.44 8.39
C ARG A 605 14.70 22.15 6.99
N VAL A 606 13.80 21.94 6.05
CA VAL A 606 14.15 21.63 4.66
C VAL A 606 14.39 22.90 3.87
N ASP A 607 15.56 23.00 3.21
CA ASP A 607 15.83 23.99 2.20
C ASP A 607 15.28 23.50 0.84
N ARG A 608 14.30 24.22 0.30
CA ARG A 608 13.64 23.87 -0.95
C ARG A 608 14.14 24.64 -2.18
N GLU A 609 14.97 25.65 -2.00
CA GLU A 609 15.34 26.55 -3.10
C GLU A 609 16.16 25.85 -4.19
N LYS A 610 16.96 24.87 -3.82
CA LYS A 610 17.82 24.10 -4.74
C LYS A 610 17.36 22.64 -4.89
N ALA A 611 16.21 22.30 -4.34
CA ALA A 611 15.73 20.93 -4.38
C ALA A 611 15.24 20.54 -5.78
N TYR A 612 15.66 19.38 -6.28
CA TYR A 612 15.17 18.79 -7.51
C TYR A 612 15.13 17.26 -7.40
N GLY A 613 14.39 16.63 -8.31
CA GLY A 613 14.37 15.18 -8.46
C GLY A 613 15.06 14.75 -9.74
N ALA A 614 15.43 13.49 -9.84
CA ALA A 614 15.98 12.96 -11.08
C ALA A 614 15.75 11.44 -11.22
N LEU A 615 15.42 10.98 -12.42
CA LEU A 615 15.57 9.58 -12.77
C LEU A 615 17.04 9.34 -13.16
N ARG A 616 17.69 8.39 -12.47
CA ARG A 616 19.09 8.05 -12.69
C ARG A 616 19.25 6.59 -13.12
N ALA A 617 20.13 6.34 -14.08
CA ALA A 617 20.61 5.01 -14.40
C ALA A 617 22.02 4.83 -13.82
N LEU A 618 22.20 3.80 -13.02
CA LEU A 618 23.44 3.48 -12.34
C LEU A 618 24.00 2.16 -12.89
N ASP A 619 25.31 2.12 -13.06
CA ASP A 619 26.04 0.91 -13.37
C ASP A 619 26.26 0.10 -12.08
N PRO A 620 25.71 -1.10 -11.93
CA PRO A 620 25.86 -1.87 -10.70
C PRO A 620 27.29 -2.40 -10.45
N ALA A 621 28.12 -2.50 -11.48
CA ALA A 621 29.50 -2.95 -11.32
C ALA A 621 30.41 -1.88 -10.71
N THR A 622 30.08 -0.60 -10.93
CA THR A 622 30.93 0.53 -10.51
C THR A 622 30.23 1.52 -9.60
N GLY A 623 28.90 1.52 -9.57
CA GLY A 623 28.08 2.53 -8.91
C GLY A 623 28.02 3.87 -9.65
N GLU A 624 28.60 3.96 -10.85
CA GLU A 624 28.65 5.20 -11.63
C GLU A 624 27.31 5.52 -12.28
N ARG A 625 26.95 6.80 -12.30
CA ARG A 625 25.78 7.29 -13.02
C ARG A 625 26.07 7.32 -14.52
N ARG A 626 25.29 6.55 -15.30
CA ARG A 626 25.38 6.48 -16.76
C ARG A 626 24.64 7.63 -17.43
N TRP A 627 23.44 7.99 -16.92
CA TRP A 627 22.65 9.14 -17.36
C TRP A 627 21.70 9.62 -16.27
N GLU A 628 21.16 10.83 -16.46
CA GLU A 628 20.21 11.49 -15.56
C GLU A 628 19.17 12.24 -16.38
N PHE A 629 17.90 12.15 -15.96
CA PHE A 629 16.81 13.03 -16.39
C PHE A 629 16.27 13.79 -15.18
N ARG A 630 16.35 15.12 -15.18
CA ARG A 630 15.94 15.96 -14.04
C ARG A 630 14.47 16.30 -14.06
N TYR A 631 13.85 16.27 -12.87
CA TYR A 631 12.51 16.76 -12.58
C TYR A 631 12.59 18.13 -11.89
N PRO A 632 11.54 18.98 -12.04
CA PRO A 632 11.50 20.29 -11.37
C PRO A 632 11.50 20.18 -9.82
N SER A 633 10.92 19.12 -9.27
CA SER A 633 10.89 18.86 -7.83
C SER A 633 11.22 17.41 -7.49
N PRO A 634 11.58 17.11 -6.22
CA PRO A 634 11.87 15.75 -5.77
C PRO A 634 10.68 14.80 -5.98
N SER A 635 10.92 13.68 -6.67
CA SER A 635 9.90 12.66 -6.95
C SER A 635 9.95 11.49 -5.94
N MET A 636 8.77 10.93 -5.64
CA MET A 636 8.60 9.71 -4.85
C MET A 636 7.99 8.57 -5.68
N ALA A 637 7.88 8.72 -6.99
CA ALA A 637 7.35 7.67 -7.87
C ALA A 637 8.31 6.49 -7.99
N GLY A 638 7.77 5.28 -8.12
CA GLY A 638 8.54 4.09 -8.46
C GLY A 638 8.89 4.01 -9.93
N VAL A 639 9.73 3.04 -10.29
CA VAL A 639 10.25 2.81 -11.63
C VAL A 639 9.91 1.39 -12.10
N MET A 640 9.68 1.21 -13.39
CA MET A 640 9.52 -0.08 -14.05
C MET A 640 10.24 -0.08 -15.40
N THR A 641 10.91 -1.17 -15.75
CA THR A 641 11.52 -1.36 -17.07
C THR A 641 10.83 -2.45 -17.87
N THR A 642 11.01 -2.45 -19.17
CA THR A 642 10.52 -3.49 -20.08
C THR A 642 11.63 -3.99 -21.01
N ALA A 643 11.50 -5.23 -21.48
CA ALA A 643 12.45 -5.85 -22.41
C ALA A 643 12.52 -5.13 -23.78
N SER A 644 11.57 -4.22 -24.07
CA SER A 644 11.64 -3.34 -25.24
C SER A 644 12.61 -2.17 -25.08
N GLY A 645 13.30 -2.05 -23.93
CA GLY A 645 14.24 -0.98 -23.61
C GLY A 645 13.59 0.33 -23.20
N LEU A 646 12.41 0.26 -22.57
CA LEU A 646 11.71 1.40 -21.98
C LEU A 646 11.84 1.42 -20.46
N VAL A 647 11.88 2.63 -19.90
CA VAL A 647 11.71 2.91 -18.47
C VAL A 647 10.45 3.74 -18.28
N PHE A 648 9.54 3.28 -17.44
CA PHE A 648 8.36 4.02 -17.01
C PHE A 648 8.59 4.58 -15.60
N ALA A 649 8.30 5.86 -15.41
CA ALA A 649 8.41 6.55 -14.14
C ALA A 649 7.38 7.68 -14.04
N GLY A 650 7.27 8.30 -12.87
CA GLY A 650 6.43 9.47 -12.66
C GLY A 650 7.18 10.56 -11.89
N ASP A 651 6.56 11.75 -11.84
CA ASP A 651 7.09 12.89 -11.09
C ASP A 651 6.04 13.46 -10.12
N ASN A 652 6.49 14.43 -9.33
CA ASN A 652 5.64 15.13 -8.37
C ASN A 652 4.74 16.20 -9.03
N GLU A 653 5.01 16.57 -10.28
CA GLU A 653 4.21 17.46 -11.11
C GLU A 653 3.02 16.73 -11.77
N GLY A 654 2.91 15.41 -11.54
CA GLY A 654 1.80 14.59 -12.02
C GLY A 654 1.98 14.08 -13.44
N ASN A 655 3.22 13.93 -13.90
CA ASN A 655 3.49 13.32 -15.19
C ASN A 655 3.83 11.84 -15.05
N VAL A 656 3.17 11.00 -15.83
CA VAL A 656 3.62 9.65 -16.15
C VAL A 656 4.46 9.74 -17.41
N MET A 657 5.65 9.14 -17.41
CA MET A 657 6.62 9.28 -18.48
C MET A 657 7.20 7.93 -18.90
N ALA A 658 7.57 7.82 -20.17
CA ALA A 658 8.38 6.74 -20.70
C ALA A 658 9.68 7.27 -21.29
N PHE A 659 10.77 6.57 -21.00
CA PHE A 659 12.13 6.95 -21.40
C PHE A 659 12.80 5.81 -22.17
N ASP A 660 13.72 6.16 -23.06
CA ASP A 660 14.71 5.20 -23.59
C ASP A 660 15.65 4.78 -22.46
N ALA A 661 15.71 3.50 -22.16
CA ALA A 661 16.49 2.97 -21.05
C ALA A 661 18.01 3.17 -21.21
N ARG A 662 18.52 3.30 -22.44
CA ARG A 662 19.95 3.46 -22.71
C ARG A 662 20.42 4.90 -22.54
N THR A 663 19.56 5.85 -22.91
CA THR A 663 19.96 7.26 -23.05
C THR A 663 19.29 8.22 -22.07
N GLY A 664 18.18 7.81 -21.45
CA GLY A 664 17.36 8.68 -20.61
C GLY A 664 16.51 9.68 -21.40
N ALA A 665 16.45 9.57 -22.73
CA ALA A 665 15.60 10.44 -23.55
C ALA A 665 14.12 10.21 -23.23
N ASN A 666 13.38 11.27 -22.92
CA ASN A 666 11.93 11.19 -22.69
C ASN A 666 11.22 10.99 -24.05
N LEU A 667 10.51 9.87 -24.21
CA LEU A 667 9.84 9.47 -25.44
C LEU A 667 8.32 9.73 -25.39
N TRP A 668 7.75 9.79 -24.19
CA TRP A 668 6.32 10.00 -24.00
C TRP A 668 6.04 10.56 -22.61
N ARG A 669 4.99 11.38 -22.52
CA ARG A 669 4.51 11.98 -21.27
C ARG A 669 3.00 12.12 -21.29
N TYR A 670 2.37 11.82 -20.15
CA TYR A 670 0.95 12.06 -19.91
C TYR A 670 0.76 12.81 -18.58
N ALA A 671 0.12 13.98 -18.63
CA ALA A 671 -0.18 14.78 -17.44
C ALA A 671 -1.48 14.28 -16.79
N THR A 672 -1.39 13.77 -15.56
CA THR A 672 -2.51 13.20 -14.82
C THR A 672 -3.27 14.22 -13.98
N GLY A 673 -2.65 15.38 -13.72
CA GLY A 673 -3.20 16.43 -12.87
C GLY A 673 -2.99 16.25 -11.37
N ASN A 674 -2.39 15.14 -10.92
CA ASN A 674 -2.07 14.87 -9.52
C ASN A 674 -0.66 14.30 -9.38
N PRO A 675 0.08 14.58 -8.28
CA PRO A 675 1.38 14.00 -8.03
C PRO A 675 1.37 12.47 -8.08
N ILE A 676 2.45 11.89 -8.62
CA ILE A 676 2.71 10.46 -8.52
C ILE A 676 3.51 10.24 -7.24
N TRP A 677 2.81 9.86 -6.16
CA TRP A 677 3.40 9.70 -4.84
C TRP A 677 3.42 8.24 -4.42
N GLY A 678 4.60 7.65 -4.27
CA GLY A 678 4.78 6.27 -3.81
C GLY A 678 4.33 5.19 -4.78
N ALA A 679 3.55 5.54 -5.80
CA ALA A 679 3.07 4.61 -6.80
C ALA A 679 4.18 4.17 -7.74
N ALA A 680 4.19 2.89 -8.08
CA ALA A 680 5.09 2.34 -9.08
C ALA A 680 4.32 1.80 -10.27
N PRO A 681 4.79 2.03 -11.51
CA PRO A 681 4.17 1.44 -12.70
C PRO A 681 4.22 -0.09 -12.63
N MET A 682 3.21 -0.75 -13.17
CA MET A 682 3.19 -2.17 -13.45
C MET A 682 2.60 -2.42 -14.84
N THR A 683 2.78 -3.61 -15.39
CA THR A 683 2.28 -3.93 -16.74
C THR A 683 1.82 -5.38 -16.84
N TYR A 684 0.83 -5.62 -17.68
CA TYR A 684 0.30 -6.95 -17.97
C TYR A 684 -0.16 -7.04 -19.42
N LEU A 685 -0.28 -8.26 -19.92
CA LEU A 685 -0.85 -8.54 -21.24
C LEU A 685 -2.29 -9.00 -21.08
N LEU A 686 -3.23 -8.37 -21.79
CA LEU A 686 -4.64 -8.76 -21.82
C LEU A 686 -5.16 -8.68 -23.27
N ASP A 687 -5.79 -9.75 -23.75
CA ASP A 687 -6.33 -9.84 -25.11
C ASP A 687 -5.30 -9.45 -26.20
N GLY A 688 -4.03 -9.83 -26.00
CA GLY A 688 -2.95 -9.51 -26.91
C GLY A 688 -2.47 -8.05 -26.86
N ARG A 689 -2.99 -7.22 -25.95
CA ARG A 689 -2.60 -5.82 -25.75
C ARG A 689 -1.82 -5.66 -24.44
N GLN A 690 -0.72 -4.95 -24.49
CA GLN A 690 0.05 -4.58 -23.30
C GLN A 690 -0.56 -3.35 -22.64
N HIS A 691 -0.85 -3.44 -21.34
CA HIS A 691 -1.34 -2.35 -20.51
C HIS A 691 -0.24 -1.92 -19.53
N VAL A 692 -0.10 -0.61 -19.32
CA VAL A 692 0.72 -0.02 -18.26
C VAL A 692 -0.21 0.65 -17.27
N VAL A 693 -0.09 0.29 -15.99
CA VAL A 693 -0.96 0.80 -14.93
C VAL A 693 -0.13 1.53 -13.89
N ILE A 694 -0.61 2.69 -13.47
CA ILE A 694 -0.01 3.49 -12.40
C ILE A 694 -1.10 4.27 -11.65
N ALA A 695 -0.86 4.52 -10.37
CA ALA A 695 -1.71 5.39 -9.58
C ALA A 695 -1.19 6.84 -9.55
N SER A 696 -2.12 7.80 -9.54
CA SER A 696 -1.86 9.23 -9.43
C SER A 696 -2.92 9.87 -8.54
N GLY A 697 -2.52 10.53 -7.45
CA GLY A 697 -3.46 11.01 -6.44
C GLY A 697 -4.34 9.87 -5.91
N ALA A 698 -5.66 9.95 -6.07
CA ALA A 698 -6.61 8.91 -5.72
C ALA A 698 -7.14 8.12 -6.94
N THR A 699 -6.46 8.19 -8.07
CA THR A 699 -6.87 7.61 -9.34
C THR A 699 -5.91 6.52 -9.78
N LEU A 700 -6.43 5.38 -10.22
CA LEU A 700 -5.67 4.37 -10.95
C LEU A 700 -5.91 4.58 -12.45
N LEU A 701 -4.84 4.64 -13.23
CA LEU A 701 -4.89 4.84 -14.69
C LEU A 701 -4.29 3.63 -15.40
N SER A 702 -4.94 3.20 -16.47
CA SER A 702 -4.42 2.20 -17.41
C SER A 702 -4.16 2.85 -18.75
N PHE A 703 -2.98 2.57 -19.32
CA PHE A 703 -2.56 3.03 -20.65
C PHE A 703 -2.34 1.84 -21.56
N ALA A 704 -2.75 1.97 -22.80
CA ALA A 704 -2.50 0.99 -23.86
C ALA A 704 -2.30 1.70 -25.20
N LEU A 705 -1.76 0.97 -26.18
CA LEU A 705 -1.74 1.46 -27.55
C LEU A 705 -3.18 1.42 -28.11
N PRO A 706 -3.67 2.48 -28.75
CA PRO A 706 -4.96 2.47 -29.41
C PRO A 706 -5.04 1.34 -30.44
N ASP A 707 -6.23 0.77 -30.60
CA ASP A 707 -6.48 -0.18 -31.68
C ASP A 707 -6.09 0.46 -33.02
N ARG A 708 -5.50 -0.32 -33.93
CA ARG A 708 -5.23 0.20 -35.27
C ARG A 708 -6.59 0.52 -35.89
N ALA A 709 -6.82 1.80 -36.22
CA ALA A 709 -8.03 2.17 -36.96
C ALA A 709 -8.07 1.39 -38.29
N GLY A 710 -8.97 0.43 -38.39
CA GLY A 710 -9.31 -0.30 -39.63
C GLY A 710 -8.29 -1.40 -39.99
N SER A 711 -8.48 -2.58 -39.49
CA SER A 711 -8.17 -3.84 -40.19
C SER A 711 -9.44 -4.68 -40.29
#